data_80123bee9a289132fd14c1233a8de7a1
#
_entry.id   80123bee9a289132fd14c1233a8de7a1
#
_cell.length_a   1.000
_cell.length_b   1.000
_cell.length_c   1.000
_cell.angle_alpha   90.00
_cell.angle_beta   90.00
_cell.angle_gamma   90.00
#
_symmetry.space_group_name_H-M   'P 1'
#
loop_
_entity.id
_entity.type
_entity.pdbx_description
1 polymer ?
#
loop_
_entity_poly.entity_id
_entity_poly.type
_entity_poly.pdbx_seq_one_letter_code
_entity_poly.pdbx_strand_id
1 'polypeptide(L)'
;MDNGGNGRTVLEVGADGVAIITIVNPPVNSLSFDVFRSLKESFDEADKREDVKAIVVTGAKGKFSGGFDINAFGIMQKGMDHTNPGLISVDLLTDTIEAARKPSVAAIDGLALGGGLELAMACNARISTPVAQLGLPELQLGVIPGGGGTQRLPRLVGLAKALEMMLTSKAIKAEEAYSLGLVDALVSRDKLVSTARQWALDIVDLRRPWVRSLYKTDKIESLGEAREILKFARTQAQKRAPNLKHPLVCIDVIEDGIVSGPRAGLWKELEAFEALVASDTCKSLIHIFFSQRGTSKVPGVTDRGLVPRPVKKVAILGGGLMGSGIATALILSSYPVILKEVNEKFLEAGLNRVKANLQSRVKKGQMTKEKFEKTISLLTGTLDYESFKDVDMVIEAVIENVSLKQQIFADLENPAHVMPLLEIVRTKKTSPQIVVDLLDIGRKIRKTPVVVGNCTGFAVNRMFFPYTQAAIFLVEHGTDVYQIDKAITKFGMPMGPFRLIDLVGFGVGVATAMQFIENFPERTYKSMLLPLMQEDKRVGEASRKGFYLYDDRRRANPDPELKNYIEKSRSISGVTVDPKLVKLSEKDIIEMIFFPVVNEACRVLDEGIAVKSADLDISAVMGMGFPPYRGGIIFWADSLGSKYIYSRLAEWSKLYGEFFKPSAYLAARAAKGIPLGSVEQTQSRL
;
A
#
# COMPACT_ATOMS: atom_id res chain seq x y z
N MET A 1 11.38 -15.93 22.75
CA MET A 1 10.54 -15.16 23.72
C MET A 1 11.42 -14.04 24.24
N ASP A 2 11.48 -12.92 23.52
CA ASP A 2 12.09 -11.72 24.06
C ASP A 2 11.01 -11.01 24.87
N ASN A 3 11.25 -10.89 26.17
CA ASN A 3 10.46 -10.04 27.05
C ASN A 3 10.52 -8.62 26.50
N GLY A 4 9.40 -8.15 25.94
CA GLY A 4 9.24 -6.77 25.49
C GLY A 4 9.39 -5.83 26.69
N GLY A 5 10.60 -5.35 26.90
CA GLY A 5 10.82 -4.24 27.81
C GLY A 5 10.06 -3.03 27.28
N ASN A 6 9.29 -2.37 28.13
CA ASN A 6 8.60 -1.13 27.80
C ASN A 6 9.60 -0.17 27.17
N GLY A 7 9.22 0.44 26.03
CA GLY A 7 10.04 1.46 25.38
C GLY A 7 10.32 2.61 26.37
N ARG A 8 11.53 3.15 26.34
CA ARG A 8 11.98 4.18 27.28
C ARG A 8 13.01 5.11 26.66
N THR A 9 13.37 6.15 27.37
CA THR A 9 14.57 6.94 27.14
C THR A 9 15.66 6.61 28.16
N VAL A 10 16.91 6.87 27.80
CA VAL A 10 18.06 6.80 28.69
C VAL A 10 18.69 8.18 28.74
N LEU A 11 18.85 8.75 29.93
CA LEU A 11 19.46 10.05 30.17
C LEU A 11 20.89 9.86 30.71
N GLU A 12 21.85 10.45 30.03
CA GLU A 12 23.26 10.47 30.43
C GLU A 12 23.78 11.91 30.38
N VAL A 13 24.51 12.35 31.40
CA VAL A 13 25.08 13.70 31.46
C VAL A 13 26.58 13.62 31.32
N GLY A 14 27.13 14.30 30.34
CA GLY A 14 28.56 14.36 30.12
C GLY A 14 29.27 15.39 31.02
N ALA A 15 30.60 15.24 31.22
CA ALA A 15 31.40 16.16 31.99
C ALA A 15 31.41 17.60 31.44
N ASP A 16 31.00 17.80 30.18
CA ASP A 16 30.83 19.11 29.53
C ASP A 16 29.48 19.78 29.85
N GLY A 17 28.61 19.10 30.61
CA GLY A 17 27.30 19.59 30.98
C GLY A 17 26.24 19.38 29.90
N VAL A 18 26.51 18.51 28.91
CA VAL A 18 25.48 18.14 27.90
C VAL A 18 24.78 16.85 28.30
N ALA A 19 23.47 16.92 28.46
CA ALA A 19 22.60 15.76 28.65
C ALA A 19 22.29 15.11 27.32
N ILE A 20 22.46 13.79 27.24
CA ILE A 20 22.09 12.98 26.04
C ILE A 20 20.87 12.15 26.44
N ILE A 21 19.76 12.36 25.71
CA ILE A 21 18.53 11.59 25.85
C ILE A 21 18.45 10.62 24.66
N THR A 22 18.62 9.33 24.93
CA THR A 22 18.59 8.28 23.91
C THR A 22 17.27 7.53 23.93
N ILE A 23 16.54 7.55 22.82
CA ILE A 23 15.29 6.78 22.63
C ILE A 23 15.63 5.31 22.39
N VAL A 24 15.03 4.41 23.18
CA VAL A 24 15.26 2.96 23.12
C VAL A 24 13.92 2.23 23.04
N ASN A 25 13.50 1.92 21.83
CA ASN A 25 12.29 1.13 21.55
C ASN A 25 12.46 0.37 20.20
N PRO A 26 13.24 -0.74 20.19
CA PRO A 26 13.49 -1.50 18.97
C PRO A 26 12.18 -2.07 18.39
N PRO A 27 12.11 -2.32 17.04
CA PRO A 27 13.24 -2.28 16.09
C PRO A 27 13.49 -0.91 15.46
N VAL A 28 12.61 0.08 15.63
CA VAL A 28 12.66 1.38 14.90
C VAL A 28 12.57 2.60 15.83
N ASN A 29 12.69 2.41 17.13
CA ASN A 29 12.52 3.45 18.13
C ASN A 29 11.17 4.19 17.96
N SER A 30 10.08 3.42 17.82
CA SER A 30 8.73 3.99 17.76
C SER A 30 8.37 4.71 19.05
N LEU A 31 7.63 5.82 18.92
CA LEU A 31 7.19 6.65 20.03
C LEU A 31 5.87 6.11 20.56
N SER A 32 5.95 5.16 21.51
CA SER A 32 4.81 4.67 22.29
C SER A 32 4.48 5.66 23.41
N PHE A 33 3.32 5.52 24.06
CA PHE A 33 2.95 6.33 25.22
C PHE A 33 3.99 6.26 26.35
N ASP A 34 4.59 5.08 26.59
CA ASP A 34 5.65 4.93 27.59
C ASP A 34 6.92 5.69 27.20
N VAL A 35 7.28 5.68 25.90
CA VAL A 35 8.42 6.48 25.39
C VAL A 35 8.14 7.98 25.55
N PHE A 36 6.93 8.44 25.25
CA PHE A 36 6.59 9.86 25.44
C PHE A 36 6.65 10.28 26.90
N ARG A 37 6.13 9.46 27.82
CA ARG A 37 6.24 9.71 29.27
C ARG A 37 7.68 9.77 29.68
N SER A 38 8.49 8.79 29.35
CA SER A 38 9.91 8.73 29.68
C SER A 38 10.70 9.89 29.06
N LEU A 39 10.33 10.32 27.83
CA LEU A 39 10.93 11.48 27.16
C LEU A 39 10.65 12.77 27.92
N LYS A 40 9.39 12.98 28.37
CA LYS A 40 9.00 14.13 29.17
C LYS A 40 9.77 14.15 30.50
N GLU A 41 9.80 13.02 31.21
CA GLU A 41 10.54 12.88 32.46
C GLU A 41 12.03 13.20 32.31
N SER A 42 12.65 12.70 31.23
CA SER A 42 14.06 12.96 30.90
C SER A 42 14.33 14.42 30.57
N PHE A 43 13.43 15.10 29.86
CA PHE A 43 13.54 16.53 29.56
C PHE A 43 13.33 17.37 30.83
N ASP A 44 12.30 17.07 31.65
CA ASP A 44 12.03 17.76 32.91
C ASP A 44 13.19 17.60 33.92
N GLU A 45 13.81 16.39 33.96
CA GLU A 45 15.00 16.17 34.78
C GLU A 45 16.19 16.98 34.26
N ALA A 46 16.50 16.87 32.95
CA ALA A 46 17.63 17.58 32.37
C ALA A 46 17.49 19.11 32.50
N ASP A 47 16.25 19.64 32.36
CA ASP A 47 15.99 21.09 32.47
C ASP A 47 16.15 21.61 33.90
N LYS A 48 15.88 20.78 34.94
CA LYS A 48 16.00 21.14 36.37
C LYS A 48 17.43 21.06 36.91
N ARG A 49 18.29 20.18 36.34
CA ARG A 49 19.64 19.92 36.84
C ARG A 49 20.57 21.12 36.62
N GLU A 50 21.27 21.57 37.63
CA GLU A 50 22.21 22.70 37.53
C GLU A 50 23.49 22.34 36.75
N ASP A 51 23.91 21.07 36.78
CA ASP A 51 25.07 20.56 36.04
C ASP A 51 24.80 20.35 34.55
N VAL A 52 23.56 20.49 34.05
CA VAL A 52 23.19 20.42 32.66
C VAL A 52 23.08 21.81 32.04
N LYS A 53 23.76 22.03 30.93
CA LYS A 53 23.76 23.29 30.14
C LYS A 53 22.92 23.18 28.86
N ALA A 54 22.91 22.00 28.24
CA ALA A 54 22.24 21.77 26.95
C ALA A 54 21.81 20.29 26.84
N ILE A 55 20.94 20.01 25.89
CA ILE A 55 20.34 18.68 25.67
C ILE A 55 20.61 18.20 24.24
N VAL A 56 20.94 16.93 24.08
CA VAL A 56 21.01 16.24 22.80
C VAL A 56 20.01 15.09 22.81
N VAL A 57 19.14 15.00 21.78
CA VAL A 57 18.21 13.89 21.62
C VAL A 57 18.69 13.00 20.48
N THR A 58 18.74 11.69 20.70
CA THR A 58 19.13 10.73 19.68
C THR A 58 18.37 9.40 19.80
N GLY A 59 18.55 8.48 18.88
CA GLY A 59 17.96 7.15 18.91
C GLY A 59 19.00 6.03 18.95
N ALA A 60 18.66 4.96 19.64
CA ALA A 60 19.53 3.78 19.75
C ALA A 60 19.71 3.04 18.43
N LYS A 61 20.83 2.31 18.28
CA LYS A 61 21.11 1.38 17.19
C LYS A 61 21.03 1.99 15.78
N GLY A 62 21.43 3.27 15.62
CA GLY A 62 21.53 3.90 14.30
C GLY A 62 20.17 4.20 13.66
N LYS A 63 19.16 4.45 14.46
CA LYS A 63 17.84 4.93 14.02
C LYS A 63 17.35 5.98 15.00
N PHE A 64 17.00 7.15 14.51
CA PHE A 64 16.46 8.20 15.36
C PHE A 64 15.10 7.81 15.89
N SER A 65 14.08 7.78 15.04
CA SER A 65 12.76 7.24 15.35
C SER A 65 11.95 6.96 14.08
N GLY A 66 11.23 5.83 14.07
CA GLY A 66 10.26 5.48 13.03
C GLY A 66 8.90 6.17 13.16
N GLY A 67 8.74 7.05 14.16
CA GLY A 67 7.51 7.80 14.41
C GLY A 67 6.60 7.18 15.48
N PHE A 68 5.37 7.67 15.53
CA PHE A 68 4.36 7.23 16.49
C PHE A 68 4.07 5.73 16.38
N ASP A 69 3.86 5.06 17.52
CA ASP A 69 3.52 3.63 17.53
C ASP A 69 2.11 3.41 16.98
N ILE A 70 2.05 2.79 15.81
CA ILE A 70 0.78 2.55 15.12
C ILE A 70 -0.17 1.65 15.94
N ASN A 71 0.35 0.77 16.81
CA ASN A 71 -0.49 -0.01 17.71
C ASN A 71 -1.30 0.87 18.69
N ALA A 72 -0.79 2.04 19.03
CA ALA A 72 -1.49 2.99 19.89
C ALA A 72 -2.78 3.55 19.27
N PHE A 73 -2.89 3.58 17.93
CA PHE A 73 -4.14 3.99 17.27
C PHE A 73 -5.32 3.08 17.64
N GLY A 74 -5.09 1.78 17.78
CA GLY A 74 -6.13 0.84 18.21
C GLY A 74 -6.63 1.10 19.64
N ILE A 75 -5.79 1.65 20.49
CA ILE A 75 -6.12 2.07 21.85
C ILE A 75 -6.96 3.35 21.80
N MET A 76 -6.49 4.35 21.04
CA MET A 76 -7.21 5.63 20.86
C MET A 76 -8.62 5.42 20.27
N GLN A 77 -8.74 4.54 19.26
CA GLN A 77 -10.04 4.22 18.61
C GLN A 77 -11.06 3.55 19.55
N LYS A 78 -10.62 2.91 20.62
CA LYS A 78 -11.49 2.30 21.63
C LYS A 78 -12.00 3.27 22.69
N GLY A 79 -11.65 4.54 22.58
CA GLY A 79 -12.09 5.58 23.54
C GLY A 79 -11.52 5.43 24.93
N MET A 80 -10.42 4.70 25.09
CA MET A 80 -9.71 4.68 26.37
C MET A 80 -9.05 6.04 26.59
N ASP A 81 -9.34 6.65 27.72
CA ASP A 81 -8.78 7.93 28.17
C ASP A 81 -7.29 7.75 28.52
N HIS A 82 -6.45 7.69 27.51
CA HIS A 82 -5.03 7.50 27.65
C HIS A 82 -4.29 8.72 27.12
N THR A 83 -3.93 9.57 28.07
CA THR A 83 -3.06 10.71 27.83
C THR A 83 -3.55 11.52 26.63
N ASN A 84 -4.28 12.57 26.95
CA ASN A 84 -4.74 13.58 25.99
C ASN A 84 -3.66 13.80 24.91
N PRO A 85 -3.90 13.51 23.61
CA PRO A 85 -2.92 13.76 22.55
C PRO A 85 -2.43 15.21 22.50
N GLY A 86 -3.20 16.15 23.05
CA GLY A 86 -2.78 17.53 23.28
C GLY A 86 -1.52 17.63 24.12
N LEU A 87 -1.30 16.68 25.06
CA LEU A 87 -0.07 16.61 25.84
C LEU A 87 1.16 16.33 24.96
N ILE A 88 1.04 15.62 23.84
CA ILE A 88 2.16 15.34 22.95
C ILE A 88 2.52 16.58 22.13
N SER A 89 1.56 17.16 21.42
CA SER A 89 1.81 18.27 20.50
C SER A 89 2.11 19.59 21.22
N VAL A 90 1.31 19.96 22.21
CA VAL A 90 1.41 21.25 22.90
C VAL A 90 2.30 21.15 24.12
N ASP A 91 1.96 20.29 25.10
CA ASP A 91 2.68 20.23 26.38
C ASP A 91 4.10 19.64 26.23
N LEU A 92 4.24 18.48 25.53
CA LEU A 92 5.56 17.86 25.39
C LEU A 92 6.41 18.54 24.31
N LEU A 93 5.96 18.54 23.04
CA LEU A 93 6.84 19.01 21.96
C LEU A 93 7.01 20.53 21.94
N THR A 94 5.99 21.29 22.34
CA THR A 94 6.04 22.75 22.29
C THR A 94 6.46 23.35 23.65
N ASP A 95 5.72 23.07 24.74
CA ASP A 95 5.94 23.74 26.00
C ASP A 95 7.04 23.09 26.85
N THR A 96 7.34 21.78 26.65
CA THR A 96 8.45 21.13 27.37
C THR A 96 9.74 21.16 26.54
N ILE A 97 9.74 20.74 25.29
CA ILE A 97 10.97 20.56 24.48
C ILE A 97 11.40 21.87 23.82
N GLU A 98 10.55 22.46 22.97
CA GLU A 98 10.91 23.67 22.20
C GLU A 98 11.04 24.89 23.08
N ALA A 99 10.25 24.99 24.16
CA ALA A 99 10.28 26.10 25.09
C ALA A 99 11.22 25.89 26.31
N ALA A 100 11.94 24.76 26.38
CA ALA A 100 12.89 24.48 27.46
C ALA A 100 13.87 25.63 27.68
N ARG A 101 14.32 25.79 28.93
CA ARG A 101 15.30 26.82 29.34
C ARG A 101 16.71 26.47 28.86
N LYS A 102 16.93 25.25 28.40
CA LYS A 102 18.20 24.75 27.87
C LYS A 102 18.03 24.38 26.42
N PRO A 103 18.96 24.75 25.53
CA PRO A 103 18.83 24.42 24.12
C PRO A 103 18.92 22.92 23.88
N SER A 104 18.14 22.44 22.92
CA SER A 104 18.11 21.04 22.51
C SER A 104 18.53 20.86 21.06
N VAL A 105 19.29 19.79 20.76
CA VAL A 105 19.75 19.44 19.42
C VAL A 105 19.39 17.99 19.10
N ALA A 106 18.72 17.76 17.99
CA ALA A 106 18.45 16.42 17.49
C ALA A 106 19.66 15.86 16.72
N ALA A 107 20.16 14.69 17.14
CA ALA A 107 21.22 13.94 16.46
C ALA A 107 20.61 12.78 15.68
N ILE A 108 20.41 12.97 14.38
CA ILE A 108 19.56 12.11 13.53
C ILE A 108 20.43 11.11 12.75
N ASP A 109 20.25 9.80 13.02
CA ASP A 109 20.80 8.73 12.19
C ASP A 109 19.66 7.84 11.67
N GLY A 110 19.76 7.38 10.42
CA GLY A 110 18.78 6.50 9.79
C GLY A 110 17.39 7.13 9.64
N LEU A 111 16.37 6.58 10.30
CA LEU A 111 14.99 7.02 10.11
C LEU A 111 14.60 8.13 11.09
N ALA A 112 14.02 9.21 10.57
CA ALA A 112 13.27 10.23 11.30
C ALA A 112 11.93 10.47 10.59
N LEU A 113 10.92 9.66 10.94
CA LEU A 113 9.64 9.63 10.25
C LEU A 113 8.48 9.99 11.20
N GLY A 114 7.45 10.66 10.65
CA GLY A 114 6.26 11.00 11.41
C GLY A 114 6.59 11.75 12.70
N GLY A 115 6.01 11.32 13.82
CA GLY A 115 6.29 11.87 15.14
C GLY A 115 7.78 11.94 15.49
N GLY A 116 8.64 11.10 14.92
CA GLY A 116 10.08 11.17 15.06
C GLY A 116 10.68 12.43 14.40
N LEU A 117 10.18 12.79 13.22
CA LEU A 117 10.57 14.04 12.58
C LEU A 117 9.98 15.24 13.32
N GLU A 118 8.76 15.13 13.82
CA GLU A 118 8.11 16.19 14.60
C GLU A 118 8.90 16.49 15.90
N LEU A 119 9.36 15.45 16.59
CA LEU A 119 10.27 15.57 17.73
C LEU A 119 11.59 16.26 17.34
N ALA A 120 12.20 15.86 16.23
CA ALA A 120 13.43 16.51 15.75
C ALA A 120 13.21 17.99 15.39
N MET A 121 12.05 18.34 14.82
CA MET A 121 11.69 19.72 14.50
C MET A 121 11.38 20.57 15.75
N ALA A 122 10.98 19.95 16.84
CA ALA A 122 10.80 20.65 18.12
C ALA A 122 12.15 21.01 18.80
N CYS A 123 13.25 20.33 18.46
CA CYS A 123 14.59 20.71 18.89
C CYS A 123 15.07 21.99 18.18
N ASN A 124 15.96 22.74 18.83
CA ASN A 124 16.46 24.01 18.31
C ASN A 124 17.40 23.87 17.10
N ALA A 125 18.09 22.73 16.97
CA ALA A 125 18.85 22.37 15.78
C ALA A 125 18.80 20.87 15.49
N ARG A 126 19.17 20.49 14.26
CA ARG A 126 19.12 19.10 13.72
C ARG A 126 20.42 18.77 13.01
N ILE A 127 21.21 17.88 13.59
CA ILE A 127 22.43 17.35 12.98
C ILE A 127 22.14 15.95 12.45
N SER A 128 22.51 15.66 11.22
CA SER A 128 22.13 14.41 10.57
C SER A 128 23.31 13.67 9.92
N THR A 129 23.16 12.35 9.80
CA THR A 129 24.06 11.57 8.91
C THR A 129 23.54 11.59 7.47
N PRO A 130 24.38 11.40 6.45
CA PRO A 130 23.97 11.35 5.03
C PRO A 130 23.00 10.20 4.71
N VAL A 131 22.96 9.14 5.51
CA VAL A 131 22.06 7.99 5.30
C VAL A 131 20.65 8.21 5.82
N ALA A 132 20.39 9.31 6.52
CA ALA A 132 19.10 9.56 7.14
C ALA A 132 17.98 9.82 6.10
N GLN A 133 16.77 9.42 6.48
CA GLN A 133 15.54 9.67 5.74
C GLN A 133 14.54 10.39 6.62
N LEU A 134 14.04 11.51 6.16
CA LEU A 134 13.18 12.41 6.91
C LEU A 134 11.84 12.60 6.18
N GLY A 135 10.71 12.42 6.87
CA GLY A 135 9.39 12.58 6.24
C GLY A 135 8.22 12.47 7.20
N LEU A 136 7.06 12.91 6.72
CA LEU A 136 5.78 12.84 7.42
C LEU A 136 4.81 11.96 6.63
N PRO A 137 4.78 10.63 6.87
CA PRO A 137 3.98 9.68 6.08
C PRO A 137 2.56 9.45 6.62
N GLU A 138 2.06 10.25 7.52
CA GLU A 138 0.80 10.07 8.26
C GLU A 138 -0.42 9.93 7.36
N LEU A 139 -0.41 10.59 6.20
CA LEU A 139 -1.52 10.51 5.24
C LEU A 139 -1.72 9.10 4.65
N GLN A 140 -0.69 8.25 4.67
CA GLN A 140 -0.83 6.83 4.30
C GLN A 140 -1.71 6.03 5.28
N LEU A 141 -1.85 6.54 6.50
CA LEU A 141 -2.67 5.94 7.55
C LEU A 141 -4.04 6.63 7.70
N GLY A 142 -4.36 7.59 6.82
CA GLY A 142 -5.63 8.31 6.85
C GLY A 142 -5.72 9.40 7.92
N VAL A 143 -4.59 9.82 8.49
CA VAL A 143 -4.47 10.92 9.44
C VAL A 143 -3.54 12.00 8.90
N ILE A 144 -3.38 13.09 9.63
CA ILE A 144 -2.39 14.14 9.39
C ILE A 144 -1.28 14.06 10.45
N PRO A 145 -0.14 14.74 10.30
CA PRO A 145 0.80 14.95 11.41
C PRO A 145 0.08 15.49 12.63
N GLY A 146 0.37 14.97 13.81
CA GLY A 146 -0.32 15.32 15.06
C GLY A 146 0.61 15.83 16.17
N GLY A 147 1.91 16.00 15.88
CA GLY A 147 2.92 16.52 16.80
C GLY A 147 3.48 17.90 16.41
N GLY A 148 2.73 18.69 15.66
CA GLY A 148 3.13 20.02 15.18
C GLY A 148 3.80 20.02 13.81
N GLY A 149 3.78 18.89 13.09
CA GLY A 149 4.40 18.75 11.77
C GLY A 149 3.79 19.66 10.73
N THR A 150 2.46 19.86 10.75
CA THR A 150 1.77 20.78 9.85
C THR A 150 2.17 22.24 10.07
N GLN A 151 2.68 22.56 11.26
CA GLN A 151 3.07 23.91 11.62
C GLN A 151 4.58 24.15 11.47
N ARG A 152 5.43 23.19 11.86
CA ARG A 152 6.88 23.34 11.84
C ARG A 152 7.50 23.11 10.46
N LEU A 153 7.01 22.10 9.73
CA LEU A 153 7.62 21.76 8.43
C LEU A 153 7.53 22.91 7.41
N PRO A 154 6.38 23.59 7.20
CA PRO A 154 6.32 24.75 6.29
C PRO A 154 7.28 25.87 6.67
N ARG A 155 7.50 26.08 7.97
CA ARG A 155 8.39 27.11 8.50
C ARG A 155 9.89 26.78 8.33
N LEU A 156 10.21 25.50 8.13
CA LEU A 156 11.58 25.05 7.93
C LEU A 156 11.97 24.88 6.44
N VAL A 157 11.03 24.46 5.59
CA VAL A 157 11.33 24.12 4.17
C VAL A 157 10.54 24.93 3.14
N GLY A 158 9.65 25.83 3.58
CA GLY A 158 8.70 26.56 2.72
C GLY A 158 7.40 25.76 2.49
N LEU A 159 6.33 26.48 2.20
CA LEU A 159 4.97 25.90 2.13
C LEU A 159 4.81 24.87 1.01
N ALA A 160 5.30 25.20 -0.19
CA ALA A 160 5.17 24.32 -1.35
C ALA A 160 5.86 22.95 -1.14
N LYS A 161 7.07 22.95 -0.56
CA LYS A 161 7.81 21.72 -0.29
C LYS A 161 7.20 20.93 0.86
N ALA A 162 6.75 21.59 1.91
CA ALA A 162 6.05 20.94 3.02
C ALA A 162 4.78 20.22 2.55
N LEU A 163 3.96 20.88 1.73
CA LEU A 163 2.77 20.26 1.12
C LEU A 163 3.15 19.06 0.24
N GLU A 164 4.20 19.16 -0.57
CA GLU A 164 4.68 18.03 -1.37
C GLU A 164 5.02 16.84 -0.48
N MET A 165 5.83 17.04 0.56
CA MET A 165 6.27 15.97 1.46
C MET A 165 5.08 15.31 2.18
N MET A 166 4.15 16.09 2.74
CA MET A 166 3.00 15.56 3.47
C MET A 166 1.98 14.89 2.53
N LEU A 167 1.55 15.57 1.46
CA LEU A 167 0.52 15.05 0.55
C LEU A 167 0.98 13.83 -0.27
N THR A 168 2.28 13.70 -0.52
CA THR A 168 2.83 12.50 -1.17
C THR A 168 3.33 11.45 -0.19
N SER A 169 3.43 11.79 1.09
CA SER A 169 3.99 10.95 2.16
C SER A 169 5.39 10.39 1.84
N LYS A 170 6.17 11.13 1.06
CA LYS A 170 7.53 10.73 0.67
C LYS A 170 8.56 11.29 1.62
N ALA A 171 9.42 10.41 2.11
CA ALA A 171 10.63 10.84 2.82
C ALA A 171 11.66 11.39 1.83
N ILE A 172 12.38 12.41 2.26
CA ILE A 172 13.54 12.99 1.56
C ILE A 172 14.84 12.49 2.18
N LYS A 173 15.94 12.55 1.43
CA LYS A 173 17.27 12.22 1.91
C LYS A 173 17.86 13.37 2.70
N ALA A 174 18.85 13.06 3.53
CA ALA A 174 19.52 14.06 4.38
C ALA A 174 20.17 15.20 3.58
N GLU A 175 20.73 14.92 2.39
CA GLU A 175 21.32 15.94 1.54
C GLU A 175 20.27 16.97 1.05
N GLU A 176 19.11 16.48 0.64
CA GLU A 176 17.98 17.34 0.26
C GLU A 176 17.43 18.10 1.49
N ALA A 177 17.32 17.43 2.63
CA ALA A 177 16.88 18.04 3.88
C ALA A 177 17.81 19.17 4.32
N TYR A 178 19.13 19.01 4.15
CA TYR A 178 20.13 20.03 4.42
C TYR A 178 20.01 21.24 3.46
N SER A 179 19.88 20.97 2.15
CA SER A 179 19.72 22.05 1.17
C SER A 179 18.44 22.87 1.38
N LEU A 180 17.41 22.27 1.95
CA LEU A 180 16.14 22.91 2.28
C LEU A 180 16.17 23.61 3.66
N GLY A 181 17.19 23.39 4.50
CA GLY A 181 17.28 23.92 5.85
C GLY A 181 16.40 23.18 6.89
N LEU A 182 15.94 21.99 6.55
CA LEU A 182 15.32 21.08 7.53
C LEU A 182 16.38 20.49 8.48
N VAL A 183 17.59 20.30 7.99
CA VAL A 183 18.77 19.84 8.73
C VAL A 183 19.82 20.94 8.71
N ASP A 184 20.47 21.17 9.85
CA ASP A 184 21.42 22.28 10.04
C ASP A 184 22.86 21.89 9.72
N ALA A 185 23.22 20.58 9.83
CA ALA A 185 24.53 20.06 9.39
C ALA A 185 24.47 18.57 9.04
N LEU A 186 25.36 18.16 8.11
CA LEU A 186 25.59 16.75 7.75
C LEU A 186 26.98 16.33 8.22
N VAL A 187 27.04 15.22 8.94
CA VAL A 187 28.29 14.65 9.47
C VAL A 187 28.31 13.14 9.37
N SER A 188 29.48 12.53 9.42
CA SER A 188 29.62 11.08 9.52
C SER A 188 29.08 10.57 10.85
N ARG A 189 28.67 9.28 10.88
CA ARG A 189 28.03 8.67 12.06
C ARG A 189 28.90 8.74 13.32
N ASP A 190 30.18 8.56 13.19
CA ASP A 190 31.16 8.64 14.28
C ASP A 190 31.24 10.02 14.91
N LYS A 191 30.97 11.08 14.14
CA LYS A 191 30.98 12.47 14.60
C LYS A 191 29.60 13.01 15.00
N LEU A 192 28.52 12.25 14.81
CA LEU A 192 27.16 12.74 14.97
C LEU A 192 26.90 13.30 16.38
N VAL A 193 27.10 12.50 17.41
CA VAL A 193 26.81 12.91 18.79
C VAL A 193 27.78 13.99 19.25
N SER A 194 29.08 13.89 18.94
CA SER A 194 30.06 14.91 19.33
C SER A 194 29.77 16.26 18.67
N THR A 195 29.37 16.28 17.39
CA THR A 195 28.97 17.51 16.70
C THR A 195 27.67 18.08 17.28
N ALA A 196 26.69 17.24 17.60
CA ALA A 196 25.44 17.70 18.21
C ALA A 196 25.69 18.31 19.60
N ARG A 197 26.58 17.72 20.40
CA ARG A 197 27.01 18.28 21.70
C ARG A 197 27.67 19.64 21.55
N GLN A 198 28.63 19.74 20.62
CA GLN A 198 29.31 21.01 20.35
C GLN A 198 28.33 22.07 19.87
N TRP A 199 27.39 21.70 18.98
CA TRP A 199 26.36 22.60 18.48
C TRP A 199 25.46 23.14 19.60
N ALA A 200 25.06 22.25 20.51
CA ALA A 200 24.25 22.61 21.68
C ALA A 200 24.96 23.59 22.60
N LEU A 201 26.26 23.38 22.87
CA LEU A 201 27.09 24.30 23.62
C LEU A 201 27.32 25.62 22.88
N ASP A 202 27.48 25.62 21.57
CA ASP A 202 27.60 26.83 20.77
C ASP A 202 26.33 27.71 20.86
N ILE A 203 25.14 27.10 21.01
CA ILE A 203 23.91 27.84 21.26
C ILE A 203 23.91 28.46 22.64
N VAL A 204 24.35 27.71 23.69
CA VAL A 204 24.49 28.24 25.04
C VAL A 204 25.43 29.45 25.09
N ASP A 205 26.55 29.35 24.36
CA ASP A 205 27.58 30.40 24.34
C ASP A 205 27.26 31.53 23.32
N LEU A 206 26.05 31.55 22.77
CA LEU A 206 25.59 32.52 21.79
C LEU A 206 26.42 32.57 20.48
N ARG A 207 27.24 31.54 20.20
CA ARG A 207 27.96 31.39 18.95
C ARG A 207 27.06 30.94 17.79
N ARG A 208 25.90 30.38 18.12
CA ARG A 208 24.85 30.00 17.20
C ARG A 208 23.49 30.50 17.68
N PRO A 209 22.54 30.75 16.76
CA PRO A 209 21.23 31.27 17.14
C PRO A 209 20.41 30.20 17.86
N TRP A 210 19.67 30.61 18.88
CA TRP A 210 18.68 29.79 19.56
C TRP A 210 17.36 29.87 18.82
N VAL A 211 17.11 28.91 17.90
CA VAL A 211 15.97 28.92 17.00
C VAL A 211 14.84 28.05 17.56
N ARG A 212 13.64 28.60 17.58
CA ARG A 212 12.39 27.86 17.79
C ARG A 212 11.67 27.73 16.45
N SER A 213 11.60 26.51 15.93
CA SER A 213 11.09 26.24 14.57
C SER A 213 9.64 26.66 14.37
N LEU A 214 8.80 26.56 15.42
CA LEU A 214 7.38 26.95 15.39
C LEU A 214 7.17 28.44 15.05
N TYR A 215 8.12 29.29 15.44
CA TYR A 215 8.01 30.74 15.28
C TYR A 215 8.85 31.31 14.14
N LYS A 216 9.50 30.45 13.32
CA LYS A 216 10.20 30.92 12.12
C LYS A 216 9.21 31.43 11.08
N THR A 217 9.56 32.53 10.44
CA THR A 217 8.74 33.19 9.41
C THR A 217 9.47 33.44 8.10
N ASP A 218 10.78 33.26 8.10
CA ASP A 218 11.68 33.57 6.98
C ASP A 218 11.40 32.76 5.70
N LYS A 219 10.70 31.64 5.82
CA LYS A 219 10.31 30.78 4.69
C LYS A 219 8.81 30.68 4.46
N ILE A 220 8.01 31.36 5.26
CA ILE A 220 6.57 31.45 5.01
C ILE A 220 6.33 32.55 3.99
N GLU A 221 5.71 32.19 2.91
CA GLU A 221 5.31 33.09 1.83
C GLU A 221 4.31 34.16 2.31
N SER A 222 4.23 35.28 1.60
CA SER A 222 3.18 36.27 1.87
C SER A 222 1.79 35.61 1.85
N LEU A 223 0.84 36.15 2.61
CA LEU A 223 -0.50 35.56 2.74
C LEU A 223 -1.20 35.36 1.37
N GLY A 224 -0.93 36.27 0.42
CA GLY A 224 -1.46 36.16 -0.94
C GLY A 224 -0.88 34.97 -1.70
N GLU A 225 0.45 34.84 -1.69
CA GLU A 225 1.17 33.73 -2.33
C GLU A 225 0.82 32.39 -1.66
N ALA A 226 0.80 32.34 -0.32
CA ALA A 226 0.40 31.17 0.43
C ALA A 226 -0.99 30.64 0.03
N ARG A 227 -1.97 31.55 -0.13
CA ARG A 227 -3.32 31.19 -0.58
C ARG A 227 -3.35 30.57 -1.99
N GLU A 228 -2.56 31.08 -2.92
CA GLU A 228 -2.48 30.48 -4.27
C GLU A 228 -1.82 29.09 -4.25
N ILE A 229 -0.77 28.89 -3.46
CA ILE A 229 -0.15 27.59 -3.26
C ILE A 229 -1.13 26.59 -2.65
N LEU A 230 -1.86 26.98 -1.60
CA LEU A 230 -2.85 26.13 -0.93
C LEU A 230 -4.02 25.78 -1.85
N LYS A 231 -4.51 26.75 -2.65
CA LYS A 231 -5.57 26.54 -3.64
C LYS A 231 -5.14 25.52 -4.71
N PHE A 232 -3.92 25.66 -5.21
CA PHE A 232 -3.34 24.67 -6.14
C PHE A 232 -3.26 23.28 -5.50
N ALA A 233 -2.74 23.20 -4.26
CA ALA A 233 -2.62 21.93 -3.52
C ALA A 233 -4.01 21.27 -3.31
N ARG A 234 -5.05 22.04 -2.95
CA ARG A 234 -6.42 21.52 -2.83
C ARG A 234 -6.93 20.94 -4.15
N THR A 235 -6.73 21.66 -5.25
CA THR A 235 -7.14 21.18 -6.59
C THR A 235 -6.44 19.88 -6.94
N GLN A 236 -5.13 19.75 -6.66
CA GLN A 236 -4.38 18.52 -6.90
C GLN A 236 -4.83 17.37 -5.98
N ALA A 237 -5.09 17.63 -4.70
CA ALA A 237 -5.57 16.65 -3.75
C ALA A 237 -6.94 16.11 -4.14
N GLN A 238 -7.89 16.98 -4.49
CA GLN A 238 -9.22 16.61 -4.97
C GLN A 238 -9.16 15.76 -6.26
N LYS A 239 -8.26 16.10 -7.18
CA LYS A 239 -8.08 15.35 -8.42
C LYS A 239 -7.47 13.98 -8.21
N ARG A 240 -6.48 13.86 -7.31
CA ARG A 240 -5.72 12.61 -7.07
C ARG A 240 -6.43 11.66 -6.11
N ALA A 241 -7.15 12.19 -5.14
CA ALA A 241 -7.77 11.43 -4.07
C ALA A 241 -9.18 11.96 -3.73
N PRO A 242 -10.13 11.94 -4.70
CA PRO A 242 -11.47 12.56 -4.54
C PRO A 242 -12.28 11.94 -3.40
N ASN A 243 -11.96 10.69 -3.02
CA ASN A 243 -12.67 9.94 -1.99
C ASN A 243 -12.03 10.08 -0.59
N LEU A 244 -10.95 10.85 -0.44
CA LEU A 244 -10.21 11.00 0.81
C LEU A 244 -10.33 12.43 1.34
N LYS A 245 -10.73 12.56 2.61
CA LYS A 245 -10.89 13.87 3.28
C LYS A 245 -9.59 14.39 3.88
N HIS A 246 -8.78 13.51 4.47
CA HIS A 246 -7.59 13.89 5.25
C HIS A 246 -6.52 14.70 4.49
N PRO A 247 -6.31 14.57 3.15
CA PRO A 247 -5.41 15.48 2.44
C PRO A 247 -5.90 16.93 2.42
N LEU A 248 -7.22 17.14 2.30
CA LEU A 248 -7.82 18.48 2.36
C LEU A 248 -7.74 19.04 3.78
N VAL A 249 -8.07 18.23 4.79
CA VAL A 249 -7.96 18.60 6.21
C VAL A 249 -6.51 19.01 6.56
N CYS A 250 -5.50 18.31 6.04
CA CYS A 250 -4.10 18.67 6.22
C CYS A 250 -3.80 20.08 5.68
N ILE A 251 -4.31 20.40 4.49
CA ILE A 251 -4.14 21.72 3.88
C ILE A 251 -4.84 22.80 4.70
N ASP A 252 -6.07 22.54 5.19
CA ASP A 252 -6.85 23.48 5.98
C ASP A 252 -6.16 23.80 7.32
N VAL A 253 -5.63 22.79 8.00
CA VAL A 253 -4.86 22.97 9.25
C VAL A 253 -3.58 23.80 9.04
N ILE A 254 -2.89 23.60 7.91
CA ILE A 254 -1.72 24.43 7.56
C ILE A 254 -2.14 25.89 7.33
N GLU A 255 -3.23 26.11 6.61
CA GLU A 255 -3.77 27.45 6.37
C GLU A 255 -4.16 28.17 7.67
N ASP A 256 -4.86 27.46 8.57
CA ASP A 256 -5.23 28.02 9.88
C ASP A 256 -3.99 28.48 10.66
N GLY A 257 -2.91 27.71 10.63
CA GLY A 257 -1.67 28.10 11.30
C GLY A 257 -0.89 29.25 10.65
N ILE A 258 -1.10 29.48 9.34
CA ILE A 258 -0.53 30.64 8.65
C ILE A 258 -1.36 31.90 8.96
N VAL A 259 -2.69 31.77 8.97
CA VAL A 259 -3.61 32.89 9.14
C VAL A 259 -3.76 33.31 10.62
N SER A 260 -3.94 32.33 11.52
CA SER A 260 -4.27 32.56 12.92
C SER A 260 -3.07 32.41 13.87
N GLY A 261 -1.91 32.06 13.31
CA GLY A 261 -0.67 31.85 14.04
C GLY A 261 -0.42 30.38 14.45
N PRO A 262 0.85 30.05 14.75
CA PRO A 262 1.27 28.67 14.88
C PRO A 262 0.63 27.92 16.06
N ARG A 263 0.37 28.57 17.19
CA ARG A 263 -0.29 27.90 18.32
C ARG A 263 -1.76 27.59 18.05
N ALA A 264 -2.47 28.48 17.35
CA ALA A 264 -3.83 28.20 16.89
C ALA A 264 -3.82 27.01 15.91
N GLY A 265 -2.85 26.99 14.99
CA GLY A 265 -2.64 25.87 14.08
C GLY A 265 -2.35 24.54 14.81
N LEU A 266 -1.61 24.52 15.91
CA LEU A 266 -1.38 23.30 16.73
C LEU A 266 -2.68 22.75 17.33
N TRP A 267 -3.52 23.61 17.88
CA TRP A 267 -4.81 23.18 18.41
C TRP A 267 -5.73 22.66 17.32
N LYS A 268 -5.72 23.30 16.15
CA LYS A 268 -6.48 22.85 14.98
C LYS A 268 -5.97 21.52 14.43
N GLU A 269 -4.63 21.32 14.45
CA GLU A 269 -3.98 20.05 14.10
C GLU A 269 -4.46 18.92 15.01
N LEU A 270 -4.47 19.16 16.33
CA LEU A 270 -4.92 18.21 17.32
C LEU A 270 -6.38 17.80 17.11
N GLU A 271 -7.30 18.78 17.03
CA GLU A 271 -8.72 18.52 16.79
C GLU A 271 -8.94 17.68 15.52
N ALA A 272 -8.26 18.06 14.45
CA ALA A 272 -8.35 17.37 13.17
C ALA A 272 -7.75 15.95 13.23
N PHE A 273 -6.62 15.77 13.91
CA PHE A 273 -5.98 14.47 14.11
C PHE A 273 -6.90 13.50 14.86
N GLU A 274 -7.48 13.93 16.00
CA GLU A 274 -8.41 13.11 16.79
C GLU A 274 -9.64 12.68 15.97
N ALA A 275 -10.24 13.61 15.23
CA ALA A 275 -11.36 13.30 14.36
C ALA A 275 -11.01 12.29 13.25
N LEU A 276 -9.82 12.42 12.67
CA LEU A 276 -9.34 11.50 11.62
C LEU A 276 -8.99 10.12 12.17
N VAL A 277 -8.38 10.01 13.36
CA VAL A 277 -8.09 8.72 14.01
C VAL A 277 -9.37 7.90 14.22
N ALA A 278 -10.45 8.54 14.60
CA ALA A 278 -11.76 7.89 14.79
C ALA A 278 -12.42 7.44 13.47
N SER A 279 -11.97 7.95 12.33
CA SER A 279 -12.59 7.70 11.02
C SER A 279 -12.46 6.26 10.53
N ASP A 280 -13.44 5.79 9.74
CA ASP A 280 -13.37 4.47 9.10
C ASP A 280 -12.24 4.39 8.06
N THR A 281 -11.86 5.50 7.44
CA THR A 281 -10.70 5.59 6.55
C THR A 281 -9.40 5.26 7.28
N CYS A 282 -9.19 5.83 8.48
CA CYS A 282 -8.02 5.54 9.30
C CYS A 282 -7.99 4.07 9.72
N LYS A 283 -9.11 3.54 10.24
CA LYS A 283 -9.24 2.11 10.61
C LYS A 283 -8.89 1.18 9.45
N SER A 284 -9.42 1.48 8.27
CA SER A 284 -9.17 0.71 7.04
C SER A 284 -7.71 0.73 6.62
N LEU A 285 -7.08 1.91 6.58
CA LEU A 285 -5.69 2.05 6.17
C LEU A 285 -4.71 1.43 7.18
N ILE A 286 -5.01 1.52 8.47
CA ILE A 286 -4.25 0.82 9.53
C ILE A 286 -4.39 -0.70 9.37
N HIS A 287 -5.60 -1.20 9.10
CA HIS A 287 -5.81 -2.62 8.80
C HIS A 287 -4.94 -3.08 7.62
N ILE A 288 -4.95 -2.35 6.51
CA ILE A 288 -4.10 -2.66 5.34
C ILE A 288 -2.61 -2.61 5.69
N PHE A 289 -2.18 -1.62 6.48
CA PHE A 289 -0.79 -1.51 6.92
C PHE A 289 -0.31 -2.75 7.69
N PHE A 290 -1.10 -3.24 8.64
CA PHE A 290 -0.76 -4.46 9.39
C PHE A 290 -0.94 -5.73 8.58
N SER A 291 -1.99 -5.80 7.78
CA SER A 291 -2.27 -6.95 6.90
C SER A 291 -1.13 -7.18 5.91
N GLN A 292 -0.63 -6.13 5.26
CA GLN A 292 0.50 -6.22 4.35
C GLN A 292 1.77 -6.74 5.02
N ARG A 293 2.03 -6.34 6.27
CA ARG A 293 3.17 -6.88 7.04
C ARG A 293 2.93 -8.30 7.52
N GLY A 294 1.67 -8.64 7.76
CA GLY A 294 1.24 -9.97 8.18
C GLY A 294 1.32 -11.05 7.11
N THR A 295 1.34 -10.70 5.81
CA THR A 295 1.35 -11.68 4.72
C THR A 295 2.57 -12.59 4.75
N SER A 296 3.69 -12.12 5.28
CA SER A 296 4.93 -12.89 5.42
C SER A 296 4.92 -13.87 6.61
N LYS A 297 3.90 -13.82 7.48
CA LYS A 297 3.74 -14.74 8.61
C LYS A 297 2.79 -15.87 8.19
N VAL A 298 3.35 -17.01 7.79
CA VAL A 298 2.61 -18.19 7.31
C VAL A 298 2.68 -19.29 8.37
N PRO A 299 1.56 -19.61 9.06
CA PRO A 299 1.53 -20.67 10.08
C PRO A 299 2.00 -22.02 9.53
N GLY A 300 2.77 -22.74 10.34
CA GLY A 300 3.35 -24.02 9.96
C GLY A 300 4.51 -23.95 8.95
N VAL A 301 4.93 -22.74 8.57
CA VAL A 301 6.04 -22.47 7.63
C VAL A 301 7.07 -21.55 8.25
N THR A 302 6.70 -20.28 8.50
CA THR A 302 7.65 -19.26 8.96
C THR A 302 7.93 -19.33 10.47
N ASP A 303 7.15 -20.10 11.21
CA ASP A 303 7.31 -20.40 12.62
C ASP A 303 8.28 -21.59 12.89
N ARG A 304 8.78 -22.23 11.84
CA ARG A 304 9.72 -23.38 11.93
C ARG A 304 11.19 -22.97 12.04
N GLY A 305 11.50 -21.68 12.11
CA GLY A 305 12.89 -21.19 12.19
C GLY A 305 13.71 -21.39 10.91
N LEU A 306 13.06 -21.64 9.77
CA LEU A 306 13.74 -21.81 8.48
C LEU A 306 14.32 -20.48 8.00
N VAL A 307 15.55 -20.54 7.48
CA VAL A 307 16.26 -19.38 6.90
C VAL A 307 16.16 -19.45 5.37
N PRO A 308 15.85 -18.32 4.70
CA PRO A 308 15.84 -18.28 3.23
C PRO A 308 17.20 -18.65 2.63
N ARG A 309 17.18 -19.51 1.62
CA ARG A 309 18.40 -19.83 0.86
C ARG A 309 18.75 -18.64 -0.06
N PRO A 310 20.03 -18.34 -0.26
CA PRO A 310 20.43 -17.26 -1.16
C PRO A 310 20.17 -17.68 -2.61
N VAL A 311 19.36 -16.89 -3.32
CA VAL A 311 19.20 -16.97 -4.77
C VAL A 311 20.15 -15.95 -5.39
N LYS A 312 21.01 -16.39 -6.30
CA LYS A 312 22.04 -15.55 -6.95
C LYS A 312 21.73 -15.35 -8.44
N LYS A 313 21.15 -16.35 -9.11
CA LYS A 313 20.89 -16.36 -10.55
C LYS A 313 19.55 -17.01 -10.85
N VAL A 314 18.77 -16.40 -11.74
CA VAL A 314 17.41 -16.85 -12.10
C VAL A 314 17.32 -17.08 -13.60
N ALA A 315 16.71 -18.18 -14.02
CA ALA A 315 16.33 -18.40 -15.41
C ALA A 315 14.84 -18.18 -15.62
N ILE A 316 14.46 -17.69 -16.79
CA ILE A 316 13.09 -17.49 -17.21
C ILE A 316 12.85 -18.19 -18.53
N LEU A 317 11.81 -19.02 -18.59
CA LEU A 317 11.34 -19.68 -19.82
C LEU A 317 10.20 -18.88 -20.42
N GLY A 318 10.38 -18.38 -21.63
CA GLY A 318 9.42 -17.53 -22.33
C GLY A 318 9.67 -16.04 -22.14
N GLY A 319 9.97 -15.35 -23.23
CA GLY A 319 10.19 -13.89 -23.30
C GLY A 319 8.94 -13.11 -23.71
N GLY A 320 7.74 -13.68 -23.54
CA GLY A 320 6.47 -13.00 -23.76
C GLY A 320 6.28 -11.79 -22.84
N LEU A 321 5.05 -11.24 -22.80
CA LEU A 321 4.73 -10.08 -21.96
C LEU A 321 5.04 -10.33 -20.49
N MET A 322 4.66 -11.51 -19.98
CA MET A 322 4.90 -11.90 -18.60
C MET A 322 6.39 -12.10 -18.31
N GLY A 323 7.08 -12.99 -19.04
CA GLY A 323 8.47 -13.31 -18.77
C GLY A 323 9.42 -12.13 -18.94
N SER A 324 9.23 -11.30 -19.98
CA SER A 324 10.04 -10.09 -20.16
C SER A 324 9.90 -9.10 -19.00
N GLY A 325 8.74 -9.04 -18.41
CA GLY A 325 8.55 -8.17 -17.30
C GLY A 325 9.07 -8.75 -16.00
N ILE A 326 8.94 -10.06 -15.74
CA ILE A 326 9.58 -10.74 -14.61
C ILE A 326 11.09 -10.51 -14.70
N ALA A 327 11.68 -10.71 -15.88
CA ALA A 327 13.08 -10.39 -16.14
C ALA A 327 13.42 -8.94 -15.75
N THR A 328 12.57 -7.99 -16.18
CA THR A 328 12.75 -6.57 -15.83
C THR A 328 12.75 -6.36 -14.31
N ALA A 329 11.81 -6.97 -13.57
CA ALA A 329 11.73 -6.82 -12.11
C ALA A 329 12.95 -7.40 -11.40
N LEU A 330 13.45 -8.55 -11.84
CA LEU A 330 14.61 -9.23 -11.27
C LEU A 330 15.91 -8.44 -11.52
N ILE A 331 16.19 -8.02 -12.77
CA ILE A 331 17.41 -7.24 -13.06
C ILE A 331 17.40 -5.87 -12.38
N LEU A 332 16.24 -5.24 -12.22
CA LEU A 332 16.08 -4.01 -11.42
C LEU A 332 16.42 -4.23 -9.94
N SER A 333 16.28 -5.45 -9.47
CA SER A 333 16.64 -5.88 -8.11
C SER A 333 18.04 -6.52 -8.03
N SER A 334 18.84 -6.33 -9.10
CA SER A 334 20.24 -6.77 -9.22
C SER A 334 20.42 -8.28 -9.29
N TYR A 335 19.43 -9.05 -9.74
CA TYR A 335 19.58 -10.47 -10.03
C TYR A 335 20.03 -10.67 -11.48
N PRO A 336 21.11 -11.43 -11.74
CA PRO A 336 21.42 -11.96 -13.06
C PRO A 336 20.30 -12.88 -13.55
N VAL A 337 19.86 -12.66 -14.80
CA VAL A 337 18.73 -13.37 -15.40
C VAL A 337 19.13 -13.98 -16.73
N ILE A 338 18.79 -15.24 -16.94
CA ILE A 338 18.83 -15.92 -18.22
C ILE A 338 17.40 -15.97 -18.78
N LEU A 339 17.18 -15.43 -19.96
CA LEU A 339 15.90 -15.51 -20.67
C LEU A 339 16.00 -16.54 -21.79
N LYS A 340 15.25 -17.64 -21.69
CA LYS A 340 15.20 -18.70 -22.71
C LYS A 340 13.94 -18.60 -23.55
N GLU A 341 14.09 -18.76 -24.85
CA GLU A 341 13.02 -18.87 -25.81
C GLU A 341 13.18 -20.07 -26.75
N VAL A 342 12.13 -20.35 -27.52
CA VAL A 342 12.10 -21.52 -28.44
C VAL A 342 12.83 -21.24 -29.75
N ASN A 343 13.02 -19.97 -30.14
CA ASN A 343 13.76 -19.58 -31.36
C ASN A 343 14.30 -18.14 -31.21
N GLU A 344 15.21 -17.78 -32.10
CA GLU A 344 15.90 -16.48 -32.13
C GLU A 344 14.93 -15.30 -32.22
N LYS A 345 13.92 -15.39 -33.08
CA LYS A 345 12.92 -14.33 -33.29
C LYS A 345 12.18 -13.98 -32.00
N PHE A 346 11.74 -14.97 -31.23
CA PHE A 346 11.05 -14.76 -29.96
C PHE A 346 12.02 -14.30 -28.86
N LEU A 347 13.26 -14.81 -28.88
CA LEU A 347 14.30 -14.39 -27.95
C LEU A 347 14.62 -12.90 -28.14
N GLU A 348 14.90 -12.46 -29.35
CA GLU A 348 15.15 -11.06 -29.67
C GLU A 348 13.97 -10.16 -29.27
N ALA A 349 12.73 -10.59 -29.58
CA ALA A 349 11.52 -9.85 -29.17
C ALA A 349 11.40 -9.75 -27.64
N GLY A 350 11.74 -10.80 -26.89
CA GLY A 350 11.75 -10.82 -25.42
C GLY A 350 12.78 -9.85 -24.84
N LEU A 351 14.01 -9.93 -25.30
CA LEU A 351 15.11 -9.04 -24.90
C LEU A 351 14.79 -7.57 -25.20
N ASN A 352 14.23 -7.29 -26.38
CA ASN A 352 13.81 -5.94 -26.78
C ASN A 352 12.69 -5.40 -25.90
N ARG A 353 11.74 -6.20 -25.42
CA ARG A 353 10.72 -5.80 -24.46
C ARG A 353 11.34 -5.39 -23.12
N VAL A 354 12.27 -6.18 -22.59
CA VAL A 354 12.99 -5.83 -21.34
C VAL A 354 13.73 -4.50 -21.51
N LYS A 355 14.44 -4.34 -22.62
CA LYS A 355 15.17 -3.10 -22.95
C LYS A 355 14.22 -1.90 -23.01
N ALA A 356 13.06 -2.04 -23.67
CA ALA A 356 12.04 -0.99 -23.77
C ALA A 356 11.45 -0.61 -22.39
N ASN A 357 11.23 -1.59 -21.52
CA ASN A 357 10.76 -1.35 -20.15
C ASN A 357 11.75 -0.49 -19.36
N LEU A 358 13.05 -0.75 -19.47
CA LEU A 358 14.09 0.05 -18.82
C LEU A 358 14.23 1.44 -19.47
N GLN A 359 14.20 1.53 -20.80
CA GLN A 359 14.26 2.80 -21.54
C GLN A 359 13.10 3.74 -21.17
N SER A 360 11.90 3.19 -20.94
CA SER A 360 10.76 3.97 -20.47
C SER A 360 11.04 4.64 -19.12
N ARG A 361 11.78 3.99 -18.23
CA ARG A 361 12.18 4.54 -16.93
C ARG A 361 13.24 5.65 -17.10
N VAL A 362 14.16 5.49 -18.04
CA VAL A 362 15.15 6.54 -18.37
C VAL A 362 14.43 7.78 -18.91
N LYS A 363 13.51 7.62 -19.87
CA LYS A 363 12.70 8.72 -20.43
C LYS A 363 11.88 9.48 -19.37
N LYS A 364 11.43 8.77 -18.33
CA LYS A 364 10.67 9.34 -17.19
C LYS A 364 11.57 9.93 -16.10
N GLY A 365 12.89 9.99 -16.29
CA GLY A 365 13.83 10.48 -15.28
C GLY A 365 13.97 9.60 -14.03
N GLN A 366 13.44 8.36 -14.06
CA GLN A 366 13.47 7.41 -12.94
C GLN A 366 14.76 6.57 -12.90
N MET A 367 15.60 6.67 -13.93
CA MET A 367 16.86 5.92 -14.07
C MET A 367 17.85 6.70 -14.90
N THR A 368 19.14 6.73 -14.47
CA THR A 368 20.23 7.29 -15.27
C THR A 368 20.65 6.34 -16.39
N LYS A 369 21.30 6.87 -17.45
CA LYS A 369 21.84 6.05 -18.54
C LYS A 369 22.87 5.02 -18.05
N GLU A 370 23.76 5.43 -17.15
CA GLU A 370 24.77 4.55 -16.55
C GLU A 370 24.10 3.37 -15.79
N LYS A 371 23.07 3.66 -15.00
CA LYS A 371 22.31 2.63 -14.29
C LYS A 371 21.55 1.71 -15.26
N PHE A 372 21.08 2.23 -16.39
CA PHE A 372 20.45 1.43 -17.44
C PHE A 372 21.44 0.40 -18.01
N GLU A 373 22.66 0.83 -18.43
CA GLU A 373 23.68 -0.08 -18.96
C GLU A 373 24.08 -1.16 -17.94
N LYS A 374 24.31 -0.77 -16.70
CA LYS A 374 24.60 -1.72 -15.61
C LYS A 374 23.46 -2.70 -15.36
N THR A 375 22.20 -2.26 -15.49
CA THR A 375 21.05 -3.13 -15.23
C THR A 375 20.82 -4.09 -16.39
N ILE A 376 20.90 -3.64 -17.64
CA ILE A 376 20.67 -4.49 -18.80
C ILE A 376 21.76 -5.55 -18.98
N SER A 377 22.99 -5.30 -18.51
CA SER A 377 24.09 -6.28 -18.54
C SER A 377 23.86 -7.51 -17.65
N LEU A 378 22.85 -7.46 -16.76
CA LEU A 378 22.44 -8.61 -15.96
C LEU A 378 21.53 -9.58 -16.74
N LEU A 379 21.08 -9.23 -17.96
CA LEU A 379 20.20 -10.05 -18.77
C LEU A 379 21.00 -10.77 -19.87
N THR A 380 20.87 -12.10 -19.91
CA THR A 380 21.44 -12.95 -20.96
C THR A 380 20.32 -13.73 -21.66
N GLY A 381 20.38 -13.86 -22.97
CA GLY A 381 19.44 -14.66 -23.76
C GLY A 381 20.04 -16.03 -24.12
N THR A 382 19.21 -17.07 -24.20
CA THR A 382 19.62 -18.42 -24.66
C THR A 382 18.46 -19.14 -25.36
N LEU A 383 18.81 -20.13 -26.20
CA LEU A 383 17.85 -21.04 -26.82
C LEU A 383 17.90 -22.46 -26.22
N ASP A 384 18.91 -22.78 -25.44
CA ASP A 384 19.16 -24.09 -24.83
C ASP A 384 19.09 -24.07 -23.31
N TYR A 385 19.22 -25.22 -22.68
CA TYR A 385 19.24 -25.39 -21.23
C TYR A 385 20.67 -25.50 -20.65
N GLU A 386 21.73 -25.46 -21.48
CA GLU A 386 23.12 -25.60 -21.03
C GLU A 386 23.48 -24.52 -20.00
N SER A 387 22.98 -23.31 -20.19
CA SER A 387 23.20 -22.16 -19.32
C SER A 387 22.49 -22.26 -17.97
N PHE A 388 21.68 -23.30 -17.72
CA PHE A 388 20.88 -23.44 -16.48
C PHE A 388 21.61 -24.21 -15.37
N LYS A 389 22.81 -24.74 -15.61
CA LYS A 389 23.58 -25.59 -14.66
C LYS A 389 23.86 -24.90 -13.32
N ASP A 390 23.98 -23.56 -13.31
CA ASP A 390 24.29 -22.72 -12.14
C ASP A 390 23.16 -21.75 -11.78
N VAL A 391 21.94 -22.11 -12.10
CA VAL A 391 20.74 -21.32 -11.77
C VAL A 391 20.15 -21.84 -10.48
N ASP A 392 19.86 -20.92 -9.56
CA ASP A 392 19.25 -21.25 -8.25
C ASP A 392 17.73 -21.37 -8.33
N MET A 393 17.12 -20.71 -9.32
CA MET A 393 15.69 -20.67 -9.52
C MET A 393 15.34 -20.57 -10.99
N VAL A 394 14.31 -21.30 -11.41
CA VAL A 394 13.74 -21.18 -12.75
C VAL A 394 12.30 -20.77 -12.67
N ILE A 395 11.90 -19.86 -13.57
CA ILE A 395 10.54 -19.29 -13.69
C ILE A 395 10.02 -19.60 -15.10
N GLU A 396 8.93 -20.34 -15.18
CA GLU A 396 8.24 -20.61 -16.45
C GLU A 396 7.22 -19.47 -16.73
N ALA A 397 7.20 -18.96 -17.94
CA ALA A 397 6.33 -17.87 -18.40
C ALA A 397 5.89 -18.07 -19.87
N VAL A 398 5.65 -19.34 -20.27
CA VAL A 398 5.19 -19.71 -21.60
C VAL A 398 3.66 -19.59 -21.72
N ILE A 399 3.12 -19.87 -22.91
CA ILE A 399 1.68 -19.81 -23.16
C ILE A 399 0.90 -20.83 -22.32
N GLU A 400 -0.36 -20.50 -21.98
CA GLU A 400 -1.27 -21.36 -21.21
C GLU A 400 -1.74 -22.58 -22.05
N ASN A 401 -0.85 -23.55 -22.22
CA ASN A 401 -1.12 -24.84 -22.84
C ASN A 401 -0.73 -25.95 -21.88
N VAL A 402 -1.70 -26.71 -21.39
CA VAL A 402 -1.53 -27.71 -20.32
C VAL A 402 -0.50 -28.78 -20.73
N SER A 403 -0.57 -29.29 -21.96
CA SER A 403 0.36 -30.33 -22.44
C SER A 403 1.79 -29.79 -22.56
N LEU A 404 1.95 -28.57 -23.06
CA LEU A 404 3.25 -27.90 -23.15
C LEU A 404 3.81 -27.61 -21.74
N LYS A 405 2.94 -27.14 -20.84
CA LYS A 405 3.33 -26.91 -19.44
C LYS A 405 3.69 -28.21 -18.73
N GLN A 406 2.94 -29.29 -18.92
CA GLN A 406 3.29 -30.60 -18.35
C GLN A 406 4.65 -31.10 -18.83
N GLN A 407 5.02 -30.90 -20.09
CA GLN A 407 6.36 -31.17 -20.59
C GLN A 407 7.42 -30.28 -19.95
N ILE A 408 7.12 -28.98 -19.81
CA ILE A 408 8.02 -28.02 -19.16
C ILE A 408 8.04 -28.23 -17.65
N PHE A 409 6.93 -28.65 -17.01
CA PHE A 409 6.86 -28.96 -15.58
C PHE A 409 7.52 -30.29 -15.22
N ALA A 410 7.65 -31.23 -16.12
CA ALA A 410 8.64 -32.27 -15.94
C ALA A 410 10.04 -31.67 -15.78
N ASP A 411 10.23 -30.45 -16.29
CA ASP A 411 11.48 -29.70 -16.28
C ASP A 411 11.48 -28.51 -15.31
N LEU A 412 10.33 -27.76 -14.98
CA LEU A 412 10.30 -26.55 -14.10
C LEU A 412 8.92 -25.87 -13.86
N GLU A 413 8.71 -25.09 -12.76
CA GLU A 413 7.52 -24.26 -12.40
C GLU A 413 7.80 -22.78 -12.06
N ASN A 414 6.96 -21.86 -12.07
CA ASN A 414 6.18 -20.85 -12.78
C ASN A 414 6.05 -19.42 -12.15
N PRO A 415 5.34 -18.42 -12.79
CA PRO A 415 5.71 -17.00 -12.95
C PRO A 415 4.86 -15.93 -12.25
N ALA A 416 5.19 -14.57 -12.37
CA ALA A 416 4.29 -13.42 -12.24
C ALA A 416 4.89 -12.04 -12.58
N HIS A 417 4.08 -11.08 -13.13
CA HIS A 417 4.62 -9.78 -13.54
C HIS A 417 3.64 -8.60 -13.40
N VAL A 418 4.13 -7.36 -13.17
CA VAL A 418 3.52 -6.01 -13.12
C VAL A 418 2.78 -5.64 -11.83
N MET A 419 1.81 -6.41 -11.35
CA MET A 419 1.06 -6.07 -10.13
C MET A 419 1.94 -6.08 -8.88
N PRO A 420 1.65 -5.26 -7.84
CA PRO A 420 2.41 -5.28 -6.59
C PRO A 420 2.25 -6.57 -5.78
N LEU A 421 1.21 -7.35 -6.02
CA LEU A 421 0.94 -8.64 -5.41
C LEU A 421 1.78 -9.74 -6.07
N LEU A 422 2.19 -10.72 -5.26
CA LEU A 422 2.75 -12.00 -5.69
C LEU A 422 2.00 -13.12 -4.97
N GLU A 423 1.15 -13.88 -5.68
CA GLU A 423 0.54 -15.10 -5.13
C GLU A 423 1.56 -16.23 -5.18
N ILE A 424 1.89 -16.78 -4.00
CA ILE A 424 2.72 -17.98 -3.84
C ILE A 424 1.78 -19.15 -3.63
N VAL A 425 1.58 -19.93 -4.68
CA VAL A 425 0.67 -21.08 -4.65
C VAL A 425 1.39 -22.29 -4.10
N ARG A 426 0.87 -22.87 -3.00
CA ARG A 426 1.40 -24.10 -2.41
C ARG A 426 0.46 -25.28 -2.61
N THR A 427 1.04 -26.44 -2.86
CA THR A 427 0.38 -27.75 -2.83
C THR A 427 0.78 -28.53 -1.60
N LYS A 428 0.18 -29.71 -1.38
CA LYS A 428 0.62 -30.65 -0.32
C LYS A 428 2.08 -31.13 -0.50
N LYS A 429 2.64 -31.02 -1.72
CA LYS A 429 4.02 -31.41 -2.05
C LYS A 429 5.02 -30.26 -1.90
N THR A 430 4.57 -29.01 -1.78
CA THR A 430 5.43 -27.84 -1.66
C THR A 430 6.11 -27.81 -0.30
N SER A 431 7.44 -27.87 -0.27
CA SER A 431 8.19 -27.85 0.99
C SER A 431 8.11 -26.47 1.68
N PRO A 432 8.08 -26.40 3.02
CA PRO A 432 8.12 -25.13 3.74
C PRO A 432 9.32 -24.27 3.40
N GLN A 433 10.48 -24.87 3.10
CA GLN A 433 11.70 -24.17 2.71
C GLN A 433 11.52 -23.37 1.42
N ILE A 434 10.85 -23.94 0.40
CA ILE A 434 10.57 -23.25 -0.87
C ILE A 434 9.67 -22.05 -0.62
N VAL A 435 8.65 -22.18 0.23
CA VAL A 435 7.78 -21.05 0.57
C VAL A 435 8.57 -19.92 1.23
N VAL A 436 9.47 -20.23 2.16
CA VAL A 436 10.33 -19.25 2.82
C VAL A 436 11.26 -18.54 1.82
N ASP A 437 11.83 -19.28 0.88
CA ASP A 437 12.70 -18.74 -0.18
C ASP A 437 11.90 -17.78 -1.10
N LEU A 438 10.68 -18.17 -1.52
CA LEU A 438 9.81 -17.36 -2.36
C LEU A 438 9.29 -16.09 -1.65
N LEU A 439 9.00 -16.19 -0.35
CA LEU A 439 8.64 -15.02 0.47
C LEU A 439 9.78 -14.00 0.52
N ASP A 440 11.03 -14.48 0.64
CA ASP A 440 12.22 -13.62 0.67
C ASP A 440 12.45 -12.94 -0.69
N ILE A 441 12.40 -13.72 -1.79
CA ILE A 441 12.55 -13.19 -3.14
C ILE A 441 11.44 -12.18 -3.45
N GLY A 442 10.19 -12.51 -3.15
CA GLY A 442 9.04 -11.62 -3.34
C GLY A 442 9.30 -10.24 -2.73
N ARG A 443 9.79 -10.21 -1.49
CA ARG A 443 10.16 -8.96 -0.80
C ARG A 443 11.33 -8.24 -1.46
N LYS A 444 12.38 -8.97 -1.85
CA LYS A 444 13.57 -8.38 -2.52
C LYS A 444 13.23 -7.76 -3.86
N ILE A 445 12.30 -8.33 -4.62
CA ILE A 445 11.78 -7.74 -5.86
C ILE A 445 10.65 -6.73 -5.63
N ARG A 446 10.45 -6.30 -4.37
CA ARG A 446 9.47 -5.30 -3.95
C ARG A 446 8.02 -5.65 -4.28
N LYS A 447 7.69 -6.93 -4.19
CA LYS A 447 6.30 -7.42 -4.23
C LYS A 447 5.79 -7.67 -2.81
N THR A 448 4.48 -7.70 -2.67
CA THR A 448 3.82 -8.17 -1.45
C THR A 448 3.43 -9.63 -1.69
N PRO A 449 4.15 -10.60 -1.10
CA PRO A 449 3.84 -12.01 -1.28
C PRO A 449 2.64 -12.40 -0.41
N VAL A 450 1.71 -13.17 -0.98
CA VAL A 450 0.60 -13.83 -0.27
C VAL A 450 0.66 -15.32 -0.59
N VAL A 451 0.61 -16.17 0.45
CA VAL A 451 0.67 -17.63 0.29
C VAL A 451 -0.74 -18.20 0.28
N VAL A 452 -1.08 -18.90 -0.79
CA VAL A 452 -2.42 -19.48 -1.01
C VAL A 452 -2.32 -20.96 -1.38
N GLY A 453 -3.41 -21.70 -1.17
CA GLY A 453 -3.57 -23.07 -1.65
C GLY A 453 -3.81 -23.15 -3.15
N ASN A 454 -3.56 -24.31 -3.74
CA ASN A 454 -3.83 -24.56 -5.15
C ASN A 454 -5.33 -24.82 -5.38
N CYS A 455 -5.93 -24.03 -6.25
CA CYS A 455 -7.29 -24.20 -6.76
C CYS A 455 -7.45 -23.46 -8.10
N THR A 456 -8.55 -23.70 -8.80
CA THR A 456 -8.88 -22.96 -10.03
C THR A 456 -8.99 -21.46 -9.73
N GLY A 457 -8.15 -20.65 -10.39
CA GLY A 457 -8.14 -19.20 -10.24
C GLY A 457 -7.45 -18.67 -8.98
N PHE A 458 -6.87 -19.51 -8.14
CA PHE A 458 -6.22 -19.18 -6.87
C PHE A 458 -7.11 -18.29 -5.99
N ALA A 459 -6.59 -17.26 -5.33
CA ALA A 459 -7.42 -16.36 -4.54
C ALA A 459 -7.91 -15.16 -5.35
N VAL A 460 -7.03 -14.49 -6.09
CA VAL A 460 -7.36 -13.25 -6.81
C VAL A 460 -8.38 -13.50 -7.93
N ASN A 461 -8.09 -14.43 -8.84
CA ASN A 461 -8.99 -14.69 -9.97
C ASN A 461 -10.31 -15.30 -9.50
N ARG A 462 -10.32 -16.06 -8.39
CA ARG A 462 -11.58 -16.55 -7.79
C ARG A 462 -12.48 -15.40 -7.34
N MET A 463 -11.92 -14.39 -6.68
CA MET A 463 -12.69 -13.20 -6.29
C MET A 463 -13.01 -12.30 -7.48
N PHE A 464 -12.14 -12.26 -8.47
CA PHE A 464 -12.29 -11.39 -9.64
C PHE A 464 -13.36 -11.86 -10.62
N PHE A 465 -13.53 -13.18 -10.73
CA PHE A 465 -14.50 -13.76 -11.67
C PHE A 465 -15.95 -13.36 -11.37
N PRO A 466 -16.50 -13.53 -10.13
CA PRO A 466 -17.84 -13.06 -9.83
C PRO A 466 -18.03 -11.55 -9.97
N TYR A 467 -16.97 -10.74 -9.84
CA TYR A 467 -17.01 -9.30 -10.10
C TYR A 467 -17.40 -8.99 -11.56
N THR A 468 -16.76 -9.63 -12.52
CA THR A 468 -17.05 -9.43 -13.93
C THR A 468 -18.39 -10.07 -14.34
N GLN A 469 -18.72 -11.22 -13.80
CA GLN A 469 -19.99 -11.90 -14.08
C GLN A 469 -21.20 -11.15 -13.57
N ALA A 470 -21.12 -10.58 -12.36
CA ALA A 470 -22.19 -9.75 -11.81
C ALA A 470 -22.45 -8.50 -12.65
N ALA A 471 -21.38 -7.90 -13.19
CA ALA A 471 -21.53 -6.76 -14.11
C ALA A 471 -22.25 -7.14 -15.42
N ILE A 472 -21.87 -8.27 -16.03
CA ILE A 472 -22.53 -8.80 -17.24
C ILE A 472 -23.98 -9.14 -16.94
N PHE A 473 -24.25 -9.81 -15.80
CA PHE A 473 -25.60 -10.11 -15.35
C PHE A 473 -26.47 -8.86 -15.29
N LEU A 474 -26.00 -7.80 -14.67
CA LEU A 474 -26.73 -6.54 -14.55
C LEU A 474 -27.07 -5.92 -15.92
N VAL A 475 -26.11 -5.97 -16.86
CA VAL A 475 -26.33 -5.44 -18.22
C VAL A 475 -27.36 -6.27 -18.97
N GLU A 476 -27.30 -7.59 -18.89
CA GLU A 476 -28.28 -8.45 -19.57
C GLU A 476 -29.67 -8.36 -18.93
N HIS A 477 -29.80 -7.89 -17.69
CA HIS A 477 -31.08 -7.60 -17.03
C HIS A 477 -31.54 -6.14 -17.13
N GLY A 478 -30.78 -5.27 -17.81
CA GLY A 478 -31.25 -3.94 -18.20
C GLY A 478 -30.51 -2.75 -17.65
N THR A 479 -29.55 -2.93 -16.74
CA THR A 479 -28.73 -1.83 -16.25
C THR A 479 -27.76 -1.34 -17.35
N ASP A 480 -27.52 -0.04 -17.41
CA ASP A 480 -26.61 0.55 -18.40
C ASP A 480 -25.13 0.29 -18.06
N VAL A 481 -24.34 -0.11 -19.07
CA VAL A 481 -22.90 -0.43 -18.97
C VAL A 481 -22.12 0.72 -18.34
N TYR A 482 -22.36 1.94 -18.80
CA TYR A 482 -21.61 3.13 -18.40
C TYR A 482 -22.01 3.62 -17.01
N GLN A 483 -23.26 3.38 -16.61
CA GLN A 483 -23.76 3.63 -15.26
C GLN A 483 -23.04 2.70 -14.26
N ILE A 484 -22.87 1.43 -14.60
CA ILE A 484 -22.15 0.45 -13.77
C ILE A 484 -20.69 0.88 -13.60
N ASP A 485 -19.98 1.15 -14.70
CA ASP A 485 -18.57 1.56 -14.64
C ASP A 485 -18.40 2.86 -13.83
N LYS A 486 -19.31 3.81 -13.98
CA LYS A 486 -19.31 5.06 -13.20
C LYS A 486 -19.54 4.81 -11.71
N ALA A 487 -20.49 3.96 -11.33
CA ALA A 487 -20.78 3.65 -9.93
C ALA A 487 -19.57 2.97 -9.26
N ILE A 488 -18.94 2.02 -9.95
CA ILE A 488 -17.76 1.28 -9.45
C ILE A 488 -16.52 2.18 -9.37
N THR A 489 -16.31 3.06 -10.34
CA THR A 489 -15.21 4.05 -10.27
C THR A 489 -15.44 5.04 -9.12
N LYS A 490 -16.68 5.50 -8.91
CA LYS A 490 -17.04 6.36 -7.79
C LYS A 490 -16.89 5.67 -6.43
N PHE A 491 -17.11 4.34 -6.36
CA PHE A 491 -16.82 3.53 -5.19
C PHE A 491 -15.33 3.55 -4.82
N GLY A 492 -14.45 3.75 -5.82
CA GLY A 492 -13.02 3.92 -5.65
C GLY A 492 -12.15 2.92 -6.40
N MET A 493 -12.74 2.05 -7.22
CA MET A 493 -11.95 1.19 -8.11
C MET A 493 -11.24 2.05 -9.16
N PRO A 494 -10.02 1.67 -9.60
CA PRO A 494 -9.27 2.41 -10.62
C PRO A 494 -10.02 2.53 -11.96
N MET A 495 -10.86 1.55 -12.27
CA MET A 495 -11.74 1.50 -13.45
C MET A 495 -12.93 0.60 -13.20
N GLY A 496 -13.99 0.78 -13.95
CA GLY A 496 -15.16 -0.09 -13.91
C GLY A 496 -14.92 -1.44 -14.57
N PRO A 497 -15.82 -2.44 -14.35
CA PRO A 497 -15.64 -3.79 -14.83
C PRO A 497 -15.55 -3.90 -16.36
N PHE A 498 -16.32 -3.14 -17.10
CA PHE A 498 -16.32 -3.20 -18.58
C PHE A 498 -15.08 -2.55 -19.18
N ARG A 499 -14.63 -1.42 -18.60
CA ARG A 499 -13.35 -0.81 -18.99
C ARG A 499 -12.18 -1.74 -18.71
N LEU A 500 -12.26 -2.53 -17.66
CA LEU A 500 -11.24 -3.51 -17.30
C LEU A 500 -11.27 -4.74 -18.22
N ILE A 501 -12.44 -5.26 -18.56
CA ILE A 501 -12.58 -6.36 -19.54
C ILE A 501 -11.99 -5.94 -20.90
N ASP A 502 -12.24 -4.71 -21.35
CA ASP A 502 -11.66 -4.17 -22.58
C ASP A 502 -10.12 -4.07 -22.51
N LEU A 503 -9.57 -3.68 -21.37
CA LEU A 503 -8.12 -3.57 -21.16
C LEU A 503 -7.42 -4.93 -21.16
N VAL A 504 -8.00 -5.93 -20.50
CA VAL A 504 -7.46 -7.29 -20.39
C VAL A 504 -7.61 -8.04 -21.73
N GLY A 505 -8.69 -7.77 -22.45
CA GLY A 505 -9.05 -8.41 -23.70
C GLY A 505 -9.95 -9.63 -23.53
N PHE A 506 -10.90 -9.77 -24.44
CA PHE A 506 -11.98 -10.77 -24.35
C PHE A 506 -11.48 -12.21 -24.40
N GLY A 507 -10.36 -12.47 -25.10
CA GLY A 507 -9.79 -13.82 -25.18
C GLY A 507 -9.43 -14.40 -23.81
N VAL A 508 -8.81 -13.59 -22.95
CA VAL A 508 -8.49 -13.97 -21.57
C VAL A 508 -9.77 -14.14 -20.74
N GLY A 509 -10.73 -13.21 -20.90
CA GLY A 509 -12.02 -13.26 -20.20
C GLY A 509 -12.80 -14.53 -20.50
N VAL A 510 -12.91 -14.91 -21.80
CA VAL A 510 -13.62 -16.13 -22.25
C VAL A 510 -12.90 -17.38 -21.76
N ALA A 511 -11.58 -17.46 -21.91
CA ALA A 511 -10.81 -18.63 -21.44
C ALA A 511 -10.95 -18.84 -19.92
N THR A 512 -10.91 -17.77 -19.13
CA THR A 512 -11.16 -17.83 -17.69
C THR A 512 -12.59 -18.28 -17.38
N ALA A 513 -13.58 -17.73 -18.09
CA ALA A 513 -14.99 -18.11 -17.93
C ALA A 513 -15.21 -19.61 -18.19
N MET A 514 -14.59 -20.17 -19.22
CA MET A 514 -14.69 -21.60 -19.51
C MET A 514 -14.16 -22.47 -18.35
N GLN A 515 -13.01 -22.11 -17.78
CA GLN A 515 -12.45 -22.82 -16.62
C GLN A 515 -13.39 -22.76 -15.41
N PHE A 516 -14.02 -21.61 -15.17
CA PHE A 516 -14.97 -21.46 -14.05
C PHE A 516 -16.27 -22.20 -14.29
N ILE A 517 -16.79 -22.21 -15.52
CA ILE A 517 -17.98 -23.00 -15.91
C ILE A 517 -17.74 -24.50 -15.72
N GLU A 518 -16.55 -24.98 -16.05
CA GLU A 518 -16.16 -26.37 -15.87
C GLU A 518 -16.03 -26.77 -14.38
N ASN A 519 -15.37 -25.92 -13.59
CA ASN A 519 -15.04 -26.25 -12.20
C ASN A 519 -16.15 -25.85 -11.18
N PHE A 520 -16.96 -24.84 -11.52
CA PHE A 520 -17.98 -24.27 -10.63
C PHE A 520 -19.30 -23.97 -11.36
N PRO A 521 -19.88 -24.95 -12.07
CA PRO A 521 -21.06 -24.73 -12.94
C PRO A 521 -22.29 -24.21 -12.18
N GLU A 522 -22.42 -24.58 -10.92
CA GLU A 522 -23.59 -24.25 -10.07
C GLU A 522 -23.65 -22.78 -9.64
N ARG A 523 -22.52 -22.07 -9.70
CA ARG A 523 -22.42 -20.69 -9.26
C ARG A 523 -21.84 -19.74 -10.32
N THR A 524 -21.91 -20.14 -11.57
CA THR A 524 -21.42 -19.36 -12.70
C THR A 524 -22.58 -18.82 -13.51
N TYR A 525 -22.60 -17.50 -13.75
CA TYR A 525 -23.54 -16.88 -14.69
C TYR A 525 -23.06 -17.08 -16.12
N LYS A 526 -23.89 -17.66 -16.96
CA LYS A 526 -23.56 -17.94 -18.36
C LYS A 526 -24.12 -16.85 -19.27
N SER A 527 -23.27 -16.19 -20.02
CA SER A 527 -23.62 -15.13 -20.98
C SER A 527 -23.00 -15.39 -22.36
N MET A 528 -23.73 -15.06 -23.39
CA MET A 528 -23.25 -15.08 -24.78
C MET A 528 -22.67 -13.74 -25.24
N LEU A 529 -22.67 -12.72 -24.38
CA LEU A 529 -22.30 -11.35 -24.76
C LEU A 529 -20.85 -11.25 -25.27
N LEU A 530 -19.87 -11.73 -24.49
CA LEU A 530 -18.46 -11.71 -24.90
C LEU A 530 -18.18 -12.58 -26.13
N PRO A 531 -18.67 -13.84 -26.22
CA PRO A 531 -18.55 -14.64 -27.44
C PRO A 531 -19.07 -13.93 -28.70
N LEU A 532 -20.27 -13.35 -28.64
CA LEU A 532 -20.87 -12.63 -29.78
C LEU A 532 -20.04 -11.43 -30.24
N MET A 533 -19.53 -10.65 -29.28
CA MET A 533 -18.67 -9.51 -29.57
C MET A 533 -17.32 -9.96 -30.16
N GLN A 534 -16.80 -11.11 -29.72
CA GLN A 534 -15.53 -11.66 -30.20
C GLN A 534 -15.65 -12.20 -31.63
N GLU A 535 -16.77 -12.81 -32.03
CA GLU A 535 -17.07 -13.21 -33.39
C GLU A 535 -16.92 -12.05 -34.40
N ASP A 536 -17.36 -10.85 -33.99
CA ASP A 536 -17.26 -9.62 -34.78
C ASP A 536 -15.90 -8.88 -34.57
N LYS A 537 -14.87 -9.58 -34.06
CA LYS A 537 -13.52 -9.05 -33.80
C LYS A 537 -13.49 -7.84 -32.84
N ARG A 538 -14.52 -7.69 -32.04
CA ARG A 538 -14.57 -6.72 -30.94
C ARG A 538 -13.92 -7.40 -29.72
N VAL A 539 -12.63 -7.17 -29.52
CA VAL A 539 -11.86 -7.89 -28.48
C VAL A 539 -11.28 -6.97 -27.42
N GLY A 540 -11.80 -5.76 -27.31
CA GLY A 540 -11.39 -4.78 -26.31
C GLY A 540 -10.49 -3.67 -26.86
N GLU A 541 -9.71 -3.03 -25.98
CA GLU A 541 -8.86 -1.88 -26.30
C GLU A 541 -7.83 -2.18 -27.41
N ALA A 542 -7.34 -3.42 -27.48
CA ALA A 542 -6.35 -3.83 -28.48
C ALA A 542 -6.90 -3.73 -29.91
N SER A 543 -8.18 -4.03 -30.11
CA SER A 543 -8.90 -3.88 -31.39
C SER A 543 -9.55 -2.51 -31.58
N ARG A 544 -9.38 -1.59 -30.60
CA ARG A 544 -10.07 -0.30 -30.50
C ARG A 544 -11.59 -0.38 -30.38
N LYS A 545 -12.15 -1.55 -30.26
CA LYS A 545 -13.57 -1.85 -30.10
C LYS A 545 -13.76 -2.93 -29.04
N GLY A 546 -14.48 -2.61 -27.99
CA GLY A 546 -14.92 -3.51 -26.94
C GLY A 546 -16.29 -3.10 -26.43
N PHE A 547 -16.47 -2.94 -25.14
CA PHE A 547 -17.60 -2.24 -24.53
C PHE A 547 -17.58 -0.73 -24.80
N TYR A 548 -16.38 -0.23 -25.15
CA TYR A 548 -16.13 1.15 -25.53
C TYR A 548 -15.49 1.21 -26.93
N LEU A 549 -15.63 2.38 -27.57
CA LEU A 549 -14.84 2.76 -28.72
C LEU A 549 -13.61 3.54 -28.26
N TYR A 550 -12.44 3.22 -28.83
CA TYR A 550 -11.16 3.84 -28.46
C TYR A 550 -10.62 4.71 -29.59
N ASP A 551 -10.38 5.99 -29.28
CA ASP A 551 -9.72 6.90 -30.19
C ASP A 551 -8.21 6.62 -30.32
N ASP A 552 -7.51 7.38 -31.17
CA ASP A 552 -6.05 7.23 -31.39
C ASP A 552 -5.22 7.48 -30.12
N ARG A 553 -5.77 8.21 -29.15
CA ARG A 553 -5.18 8.46 -27.83
C ARG A 553 -5.63 7.45 -26.77
N ARG A 554 -6.31 6.37 -27.19
CA ARG A 554 -6.88 5.32 -26.32
C ARG A 554 -7.88 5.84 -25.28
N ARG A 555 -8.57 6.93 -25.56
CA ARG A 555 -9.67 7.39 -24.71
C ARG A 555 -10.92 6.58 -25.02
N ALA A 556 -11.56 6.08 -23.97
CA ALA A 556 -12.78 5.30 -24.06
C ALA A 556 -14.00 6.21 -24.28
N ASN A 557 -14.79 5.92 -25.28
CA ASN A 557 -16.03 6.61 -25.61
C ASN A 557 -17.18 5.60 -25.65
N PRO A 558 -18.40 5.96 -25.25
CA PRO A 558 -19.59 5.10 -25.37
C PRO A 558 -19.80 4.62 -26.80
N ASP A 559 -20.30 3.40 -26.96
CA ASP A 559 -20.61 2.80 -28.24
C ASP A 559 -22.13 2.54 -28.39
N PRO A 560 -22.81 3.23 -29.30
CA PRO A 560 -24.24 3.00 -29.55
C PRO A 560 -24.57 1.60 -30.07
N GLU A 561 -23.65 0.95 -30.79
CA GLU A 561 -23.84 -0.40 -31.35
C GLU A 561 -23.89 -1.49 -30.28
N LEU A 562 -23.33 -1.24 -29.07
CA LEU A 562 -23.26 -2.21 -27.99
C LEU A 562 -24.65 -2.75 -27.60
N LYS A 563 -25.68 -1.93 -27.70
CA LYS A 563 -27.06 -2.31 -27.43
C LYS A 563 -27.51 -3.52 -28.25
N ASN A 564 -27.11 -3.60 -29.53
CA ASN A 564 -27.50 -4.70 -30.43
C ASN A 564 -26.92 -6.03 -29.92
N TYR A 565 -25.69 -6.05 -29.43
CA TYR A 565 -25.05 -7.26 -28.87
C TYR A 565 -25.73 -7.70 -27.58
N ILE A 566 -26.10 -6.76 -26.73
CA ILE A 566 -26.81 -7.04 -25.47
C ILE A 566 -28.19 -7.64 -25.77
N GLU A 567 -28.94 -7.08 -26.73
CA GLU A 567 -30.24 -7.59 -27.12
C GLU A 567 -30.15 -8.99 -27.76
N LYS A 568 -29.12 -9.22 -28.61
CA LYS A 568 -28.84 -10.53 -29.22
C LYS A 568 -28.48 -11.57 -28.15
N SER A 569 -27.64 -11.20 -27.19
CA SER A 569 -27.25 -12.09 -26.09
C SER A 569 -28.45 -12.47 -25.24
N ARG A 570 -29.29 -11.51 -24.88
CA ARG A 570 -30.56 -11.76 -24.15
C ARG A 570 -31.48 -12.72 -24.89
N SER A 571 -31.66 -12.50 -26.20
CA SER A 571 -32.49 -13.36 -27.02
C SER A 571 -32.01 -14.82 -27.07
N ILE A 572 -30.70 -15.02 -27.18
CA ILE A 572 -30.09 -16.36 -27.21
C ILE A 572 -30.18 -17.03 -25.82
N SER A 573 -29.95 -16.28 -24.75
CA SER A 573 -29.93 -16.79 -23.38
C SER A 573 -31.32 -16.85 -22.73
N GLY A 574 -32.38 -16.38 -23.39
CA GLY A 574 -33.74 -16.32 -22.84
C GLY A 574 -33.89 -15.34 -21.66
N VAL A 575 -32.98 -14.38 -21.53
CA VAL A 575 -32.97 -13.38 -20.45
C VAL A 575 -33.88 -12.20 -20.80
N THR A 576 -34.74 -11.81 -19.86
CA THR A 576 -35.61 -10.66 -20.00
C THR A 576 -35.14 -9.49 -19.15
N VAL A 577 -35.42 -8.27 -19.61
CA VAL A 577 -35.15 -7.04 -18.85
C VAL A 577 -36.01 -7.02 -17.59
N ASP A 578 -35.38 -6.84 -16.43
CA ASP A 578 -36.09 -6.63 -15.17
C ASP A 578 -36.24 -5.12 -14.89
N PRO A 579 -37.47 -4.58 -14.84
CA PRO A 579 -37.69 -3.16 -14.55
C PRO A 579 -37.07 -2.67 -13.24
N LYS A 580 -36.86 -3.55 -12.27
CA LYS A 580 -36.21 -3.24 -10.99
C LYS A 580 -34.71 -2.99 -11.17
N LEU A 581 -34.07 -3.70 -12.12
CA LEU A 581 -32.64 -3.59 -12.38
C LEU A 581 -32.29 -2.47 -13.38
N VAL A 582 -33.27 -1.94 -14.12
CA VAL A 582 -33.05 -0.80 -15.06
C VAL A 582 -32.69 0.49 -14.32
N LYS A 583 -33.23 0.69 -13.12
CA LYS A 583 -33.09 1.95 -12.33
C LYS A 583 -32.43 1.71 -10.97
N LEU A 584 -31.35 0.94 -10.94
CA LEU A 584 -30.62 0.72 -9.70
C LEU A 584 -29.95 1.98 -9.17
N SER A 585 -29.94 2.13 -7.86
CA SER A 585 -29.09 3.13 -7.19
C SER A 585 -27.61 2.74 -7.31
N GLU A 586 -26.71 3.73 -7.16
CA GLU A 586 -25.26 3.44 -7.10
C GLU A 586 -24.92 2.40 -6.01
N LYS A 587 -25.61 2.48 -4.86
CA LYS A 587 -25.46 1.53 -3.76
C LYS A 587 -25.85 0.11 -4.19
N ASP A 588 -27.00 -0.06 -4.84
CA ASP A 588 -27.45 -1.39 -5.27
C ASP A 588 -26.51 -1.99 -6.33
N ILE A 589 -26.01 -1.17 -7.27
CA ILE A 589 -24.99 -1.62 -8.24
C ILE A 589 -23.73 -2.13 -7.52
N ILE A 590 -23.22 -1.36 -6.55
CA ILE A 590 -22.03 -1.74 -5.78
C ILE A 590 -22.28 -3.06 -5.02
N GLU A 591 -23.42 -3.18 -4.36
CA GLU A 591 -23.77 -4.38 -3.60
C GLU A 591 -23.94 -5.60 -4.51
N MET A 592 -24.66 -5.49 -5.62
CA MET A 592 -24.87 -6.60 -6.55
C MET A 592 -23.58 -7.08 -7.22
N ILE A 593 -22.60 -6.21 -7.35
CA ILE A 593 -21.28 -6.57 -7.90
C ILE A 593 -20.38 -7.15 -6.81
N PHE A 594 -20.27 -6.52 -5.65
CA PHE A 594 -19.28 -6.94 -4.65
C PHE A 594 -19.76 -8.01 -3.68
N PHE A 595 -21.07 -8.18 -3.44
CA PHE A 595 -21.52 -9.25 -2.53
C PHE A 595 -21.27 -10.65 -3.09
N PRO A 596 -21.41 -10.94 -4.40
CA PRO A 596 -20.90 -12.19 -4.97
C PRO A 596 -19.37 -12.37 -4.79
N VAL A 597 -18.58 -11.28 -4.86
CA VAL A 597 -17.14 -11.33 -4.59
C VAL A 597 -16.87 -11.68 -3.12
N VAL A 598 -17.56 -11.04 -2.17
CA VAL A 598 -17.48 -11.37 -0.73
C VAL A 598 -17.86 -12.83 -0.49
N ASN A 599 -18.91 -13.28 -1.14
CA ASN A 599 -19.40 -14.66 -1.03
C ASN A 599 -18.35 -15.68 -1.53
N GLU A 600 -17.65 -15.37 -2.62
CA GLU A 600 -16.56 -16.22 -3.11
C GLU A 600 -15.32 -16.13 -2.21
N ALA A 601 -14.99 -14.96 -1.67
CA ALA A 601 -13.95 -14.81 -0.67
C ALA A 601 -14.24 -15.66 0.60
N CYS A 602 -15.50 -15.75 1.02
CA CYS A 602 -15.94 -16.65 2.09
C CYS A 602 -15.68 -18.12 1.75
N ARG A 603 -15.91 -18.55 0.50
CA ARG A 603 -15.59 -19.93 0.05
C ARG A 603 -14.10 -20.20 0.06
N VAL A 604 -13.30 -19.23 -0.40
CA VAL A 604 -11.82 -19.32 -0.38
C VAL A 604 -11.28 -19.50 1.05
N LEU A 605 -11.92 -18.88 2.05
CA LEU A 605 -11.59 -19.08 3.46
C LEU A 605 -12.05 -20.46 3.95
N ASP A 606 -13.28 -20.86 3.65
CA ASP A 606 -13.86 -22.15 4.06
C ASP A 606 -13.09 -23.35 3.52
N GLU A 607 -12.63 -23.25 2.26
CA GLU A 607 -11.81 -24.25 1.59
C GLU A 607 -10.34 -24.26 2.05
N GLY A 608 -9.93 -23.32 2.92
CA GLY A 608 -8.55 -23.20 3.40
C GLY A 608 -7.54 -22.79 2.33
N ILE A 609 -7.99 -22.22 1.21
CA ILE A 609 -7.11 -21.70 0.15
C ILE A 609 -6.35 -20.46 0.66
N ALA A 610 -7.02 -19.55 1.33
CA ALA A 610 -6.39 -18.50 2.11
C ALA A 610 -6.50 -18.85 3.61
N VAL A 611 -5.40 -18.67 4.35
CA VAL A 611 -5.36 -19.00 5.79
C VAL A 611 -5.92 -17.87 6.64
N LYS A 612 -5.77 -16.63 6.19
CA LYS A 612 -6.19 -15.43 6.92
C LYS A 612 -7.07 -14.55 6.03
N SER A 613 -8.12 -13.98 6.60
CA SER A 613 -8.97 -12.98 5.94
C SER A 613 -8.15 -11.77 5.45
N ALA A 614 -7.15 -11.34 6.25
CA ALA A 614 -6.23 -10.27 5.89
C ALA A 614 -5.42 -10.54 4.60
N ASP A 615 -5.13 -11.80 4.28
CA ASP A 615 -4.47 -12.16 3.02
C ASP A 615 -5.40 -11.92 1.82
N LEU A 616 -6.72 -12.13 1.97
CA LEU A 616 -7.72 -11.81 0.95
C LEU A 616 -7.92 -10.30 0.81
N ASP A 617 -7.87 -9.54 1.91
CA ASP A 617 -7.93 -8.09 1.88
C ASP A 617 -6.75 -7.51 1.08
N ILE A 618 -5.54 -7.99 1.34
CA ILE A 618 -4.35 -7.60 0.56
C ILE A 618 -4.45 -8.06 -0.89
N SER A 619 -4.94 -9.27 -1.14
CA SER A 619 -5.14 -9.78 -2.50
C SER A 619 -6.15 -8.94 -3.28
N ALA A 620 -7.25 -8.51 -2.67
CA ALA A 620 -8.23 -7.64 -3.29
C ALA A 620 -7.64 -6.23 -3.57
N VAL A 621 -6.93 -5.63 -2.61
CA VAL A 621 -6.35 -4.29 -2.78
C VAL A 621 -5.24 -4.30 -3.83
N MET A 622 -4.32 -5.26 -3.77
CA MET A 622 -3.12 -5.26 -4.63
C MET A 622 -3.29 -6.05 -5.93
N GLY A 623 -4.22 -7.00 -5.96
CA GLY A 623 -4.51 -7.84 -7.13
C GLY A 623 -5.68 -7.35 -7.97
N MET A 624 -6.75 -6.85 -7.33
CA MET A 624 -7.96 -6.39 -8.03
C MET A 624 -8.05 -4.85 -8.10
N GLY A 625 -7.25 -4.11 -7.34
CA GLY A 625 -7.36 -2.66 -7.23
C GLY A 625 -8.50 -2.20 -6.30
N PHE A 626 -8.93 -3.04 -5.37
CA PHE A 626 -9.93 -2.65 -4.37
C PHE A 626 -9.43 -1.46 -3.54
N PRO A 627 -10.28 -0.46 -3.23
CA PRO A 627 -9.83 0.75 -2.56
C PRO A 627 -9.22 0.47 -1.18
N PRO A 628 -7.95 0.80 -0.91
CA PRO A 628 -7.29 0.51 0.36
C PRO A 628 -7.93 1.23 1.56
N TYR A 629 -8.53 2.40 1.32
CA TYR A 629 -9.25 3.16 2.36
C TYR A 629 -10.60 2.54 2.77
N ARG A 630 -10.96 1.40 2.19
CA ARG A 630 -12.06 0.53 2.61
C ARG A 630 -11.60 -0.72 3.35
N GLY A 631 -10.28 -0.93 3.49
CA GLY A 631 -9.70 -1.99 4.30
C GLY A 631 -9.60 -3.37 3.64
N GLY A 632 -9.97 -3.51 2.36
CA GLY A 632 -10.05 -4.80 1.66
C GLY A 632 -11.44 -5.40 1.68
N ILE A 633 -11.60 -6.54 1.01
CA ILE A 633 -12.94 -7.10 0.70
C ILE A 633 -13.65 -7.68 1.92
N ILE A 634 -12.93 -8.39 2.80
CA ILE A 634 -13.50 -8.98 4.02
C ILE A 634 -13.69 -7.90 5.10
N PHE A 635 -12.71 -7.04 5.29
CA PHE A 635 -12.82 -5.93 6.24
C PHE A 635 -13.99 -4.99 5.90
N TRP A 636 -14.15 -4.65 4.62
CA TRP A 636 -15.30 -3.87 4.15
C TRP A 636 -16.62 -4.61 4.38
N ALA A 637 -16.69 -5.90 4.08
CA ALA A 637 -17.86 -6.70 4.32
C ALA A 637 -18.25 -6.75 5.80
N ASP A 638 -17.26 -6.85 6.70
CA ASP A 638 -17.48 -6.83 8.15
C ASP A 638 -18.04 -5.48 8.63
N SER A 639 -17.66 -4.38 7.99
CA SER A 639 -18.23 -3.06 8.30
C SER A 639 -19.72 -2.94 7.94
N LEU A 640 -20.19 -3.74 6.96
CA LEU A 640 -21.61 -3.82 6.57
C LEU A 640 -22.39 -4.83 7.41
N GLY A 641 -21.70 -5.86 7.88
CA GLY A 641 -22.26 -6.95 8.69
C GLY A 641 -22.70 -8.17 7.90
N SER A 642 -22.30 -9.35 8.39
CA SER A 642 -22.56 -10.65 7.74
C SER A 642 -24.07 -10.95 7.54
N LYS A 643 -24.93 -10.56 8.48
CA LYS A 643 -26.39 -10.72 8.36
C LYS A 643 -26.98 -9.94 7.20
N TYR A 644 -26.55 -8.70 7.01
CA TYR A 644 -27.01 -7.85 5.93
C TYR A 644 -26.65 -8.44 4.57
N ILE A 645 -25.38 -8.80 4.38
CA ILE A 645 -24.88 -9.38 3.12
C ILE A 645 -25.60 -10.70 2.81
N TYR A 646 -25.77 -11.56 3.83
CA TYR A 646 -26.51 -12.82 3.69
C TYR A 646 -27.95 -12.57 3.23
N SER A 647 -28.67 -11.66 3.87
CA SER A 647 -30.07 -11.39 3.54
C SER A 647 -30.25 -10.90 2.10
N ARG A 648 -29.36 -10.00 1.63
CA ARG A 648 -29.37 -9.49 0.25
C ARG A 648 -29.09 -10.60 -0.76
N LEU A 649 -28.05 -11.39 -0.54
CA LEU A 649 -27.72 -12.52 -1.42
C LEU A 649 -28.82 -13.59 -1.44
N ALA A 650 -29.43 -13.91 -0.29
CA ALA A 650 -30.51 -14.86 -0.20
C ALA A 650 -31.78 -14.37 -0.93
N GLU A 651 -32.08 -13.07 -0.89
CA GLU A 651 -33.14 -12.45 -1.67
C GLU A 651 -32.86 -12.57 -3.17
N TRP A 652 -31.66 -12.18 -3.61
CA TRP A 652 -31.29 -12.25 -5.03
C TRP A 652 -31.18 -13.69 -5.53
N SER A 653 -30.78 -14.63 -4.69
CA SER A 653 -30.76 -16.06 -5.07
C SER A 653 -32.16 -16.59 -5.38
N LYS A 654 -33.18 -16.16 -4.63
CA LYS A 654 -34.61 -16.53 -4.91
C LYS A 654 -35.14 -15.91 -6.21
N LEU A 655 -34.65 -14.70 -6.56
CA LEU A 655 -35.12 -13.96 -7.73
C LEU A 655 -34.33 -14.33 -9.01
N TYR A 656 -33.03 -14.52 -8.88
CA TYR A 656 -32.09 -14.58 -10.01
C TYR A 656 -31.24 -15.86 -10.04
N GLY A 657 -31.46 -16.81 -9.10
CA GLY A 657 -30.85 -18.12 -9.14
C GLY A 657 -29.54 -18.29 -8.37
N GLU A 658 -28.90 -19.43 -8.63
CA GLU A 658 -27.79 -19.99 -7.82
C GLU A 658 -26.50 -19.13 -7.82
N PHE A 659 -26.31 -18.26 -8.82
CA PHE A 659 -25.17 -17.34 -8.85
C PHE A 659 -25.06 -16.49 -7.58
N PHE A 660 -26.20 -16.07 -7.02
CA PHE A 660 -26.26 -15.27 -5.80
C PHE A 660 -26.41 -16.11 -4.52
N LYS A 661 -26.42 -17.44 -4.60
CA LYS A 661 -26.63 -18.29 -3.43
C LYS A 661 -25.54 -18.11 -2.37
N PRO A 662 -25.92 -17.74 -1.12
CA PRO A 662 -24.97 -17.59 -0.04
C PRO A 662 -24.17 -18.88 0.22
N SER A 663 -22.85 -18.73 0.47
CA SER A 663 -21.99 -19.84 0.89
C SER A 663 -22.34 -20.31 2.30
N ALA A 664 -22.00 -21.56 2.62
CA ALA A 664 -22.19 -22.13 3.96
C ALA A 664 -21.43 -21.32 5.03
N TYR A 665 -20.22 -20.87 4.72
CA TYR A 665 -19.42 -20.02 5.60
C TYR A 665 -20.14 -18.72 5.95
N LEU A 666 -20.63 -17.98 4.94
CA LEU A 666 -21.38 -16.75 5.15
C LEU A 666 -22.66 -16.99 5.94
N ALA A 667 -23.42 -18.05 5.61
CA ALA A 667 -24.65 -18.40 6.29
C ALA A 667 -24.43 -18.70 7.78
N ALA A 668 -23.41 -19.48 8.11
CA ALA A 668 -23.06 -19.82 9.49
C ALA A 668 -22.69 -18.58 10.31
N ARG A 669 -21.91 -17.65 9.72
CA ARG A 669 -21.51 -16.41 10.40
C ARG A 669 -22.66 -15.41 10.53
N ALA A 670 -23.50 -15.31 9.53
CA ALA A 670 -24.72 -14.49 9.57
C ALA A 670 -25.69 -14.97 10.65
N ALA A 671 -25.89 -16.29 10.78
CA ALA A 671 -26.74 -16.89 11.83
C ALA A 671 -26.25 -16.53 13.25
N LYS A 672 -24.93 -16.57 13.46
CA LYS A 672 -24.28 -16.21 14.74
C LYS A 672 -24.12 -14.70 14.95
N GLY A 673 -24.23 -13.88 13.89
CA GLY A 673 -23.98 -12.43 13.93
C GLY A 673 -22.51 -12.07 14.17
N ILE A 674 -21.57 -12.91 13.73
CA ILE A 674 -20.13 -12.71 13.91
C ILE A 674 -19.47 -12.21 12.61
N PRO A 675 -18.33 -11.47 12.70
CA PRO A 675 -17.59 -10.99 11.54
C PRO A 675 -17.05 -12.12 10.67
N LEU A 676 -16.94 -11.89 9.35
CA LEU A 676 -16.42 -12.87 8.38
C LEU A 676 -14.92 -13.10 8.59
N GLY A 677 -14.18 -12.06 8.98
CA GLY A 677 -12.73 -12.12 9.22
C GLY A 677 -12.34 -12.68 10.59
N SER A 678 -13.30 -12.94 11.51
CA SER A 678 -12.97 -13.47 12.83
C SER A 678 -12.48 -14.92 12.72
N VAL A 679 -11.34 -15.21 13.39
CA VAL A 679 -10.85 -16.58 13.55
C VAL A 679 -11.72 -17.27 14.60
N GLU A 680 -12.59 -18.21 14.22
CA GLU A 680 -13.08 -19.17 15.20
C GLU A 680 -11.88 -20.01 15.65
N GLN A 681 -11.72 -20.18 16.96
CA GLN A 681 -10.83 -21.21 17.51
C GLN A 681 -11.39 -22.59 17.14
N THR A 682 -11.30 -22.94 15.88
CA THR A 682 -11.56 -24.29 15.42
C THR A 682 -10.28 -25.07 15.63
N GLN A 683 -10.31 -25.99 16.58
CA GLN A 683 -9.32 -27.01 16.79
C GLN A 683 -8.77 -27.50 15.45
N SER A 684 -7.44 -27.48 15.35
CA SER A 684 -6.60 -28.14 14.35
C SER A 684 -7.31 -29.16 13.47
N ARG A 685 -7.68 -28.74 12.26
CA ARG A 685 -7.79 -29.61 11.09
C ARG A 685 -6.65 -29.28 10.14
N LEU A 686 -5.44 -29.71 10.50
CA LEU A 686 -4.28 -29.84 9.63
C LEU A 686 -3.71 -31.24 9.79
#